data_f245855de9b492457ee77c2a739135f5
#
_entry.id   f245855de9b492457ee77c2a739135f5
#
_cell.length_a   1.000
_cell.length_b   1.000
_cell.length_c   1.000
_cell.angle_alpha   90.00
_cell.angle_beta   90.00
_cell.angle_gamma   90.00
#
_symmetry.space_group_name_H-M   'P 1'
#
loop_
_entity.id
_entity.type
_entity.pdbx_description
1 polymer ?
#
loop_
_entity_poly.entity_id
_entity_poly.type
_entity_poly.pdbx_seq_one_letter_code
_entity_poly.pdbx_strand_id
1 'polypeptide(L)'
;MVSASAKMGFSRRSLFLGVILVITITTSIIFFANVEAREYYAHWIISITASTTALLAISIVYQQKHHHRLIEKADVALAIALGLSLCAEIFWATHEIILEVVPTVPSWADAFSISAYASLGYYVFSTYLRFYKQFHFNYALTIAAIIASAIFLIFIITQTLNFADLSSYRGVAVFTVIIAYPILDAIIMVPAFLIVVNYKKEPQWFTPWIFKSAGIFLVVISDSWFALFVVTSMTNELWPSAMIFAAHNVIIAAGLLWYVLSLATSRTDTTFTKSDNSDSADSNTQQSDTHIPRLNGSKARATSSYIIFFTLAALSVLSIVLIVANLFPSLVSIWSVDRLIFFASSDTTEGTHETAISANTVKIGALLPLSGVSSSSGKSTEAALDRALNDVNAYFSDTNSSIRYDLVVHDTESDPTTSLEKLRLLAKDDIRIVIGPATSAELEAVKDYVDKNDIIIISHSSTAPSLAIEGDNIFRFVPNDLQQAEAISRVMWDQGIRMVIPFWRDDIFGHELMQAVRANFEKMGGEFDKDSERIGYAPRTGQLAASLHRINFIMWDNALKFLESRVQNALTKYAPDKIGVYMVSLDEVTPIFIQAYNHPILSKVKWYGSDGTALNEKLIRNHEAALFAVNTSFTNPIYGFQNMKNEKLANLLAEIRSQVHVSPSPYSAVAYDIFWVAAMTENITRNIESNVTSNQDIQVLMNALTSSANSYSGVTGNTTLNRMGDRAYGEYDYWNVTAKNGEGQAPTFSWNRTK
;
A
#
# COMPACT_ATOMS: atom_id res chain seq x y z
N MET A 1 18.50 9.00 -50.42
CA MET A 1 18.05 8.53 -49.06
C MET A 1 18.57 7.14 -48.70
N VAL A 2 18.63 6.18 -49.58
CA VAL A 2 19.27 4.87 -49.30
C VAL A 2 20.79 5.00 -49.02
N SER A 3 21.46 6.02 -49.55
CA SER A 3 22.88 6.26 -49.36
C SER A 3 23.27 6.80 -47.94
N ALA A 4 22.43 7.57 -47.32
CA ALA A 4 22.69 8.12 -45.98
C ALA A 4 22.58 7.06 -44.87
N SER A 5 21.64 6.13 -45.00
CA SER A 5 21.45 4.99 -44.08
C SER A 5 22.62 3.98 -44.17
N ALA A 6 23.17 3.78 -45.36
CA ALA A 6 24.31 2.88 -45.58
C ALA A 6 25.63 3.42 -45.01
N LYS A 7 25.79 4.75 -44.94
CA LYS A 7 27.00 5.39 -44.35
C LYS A 7 27.03 5.40 -42.82
N MET A 8 25.86 5.26 -42.14
CA MET A 8 25.78 5.24 -40.69
C MET A 8 26.07 3.87 -40.05
N GLY A 9 26.06 2.77 -40.81
CA GLY A 9 26.16 1.40 -40.27
C GLY A 9 25.01 1.00 -39.33
N PHE A 10 24.00 1.91 -39.15
CA PHE A 10 22.90 1.77 -38.20
C PHE A 10 21.58 1.89 -38.96
N SER A 11 20.82 0.83 -39.01
CA SER A 11 19.50 0.85 -39.63
C SER A 11 18.41 1.21 -38.60
N ARG A 12 17.27 1.74 -39.08
CA ARG A 12 16.10 1.92 -38.21
C ARG A 12 15.67 0.62 -37.52
N ARG A 13 15.85 -0.53 -38.20
CA ARG A 13 15.58 -1.84 -37.61
C ARG A 13 16.54 -2.18 -36.47
N SER A 14 17.85 -1.88 -36.65
CA SER A 14 18.86 -2.11 -35.60
C SER A 14 18.62 -1.26 -34.36
N LEU A 15 18.24 0.01 -34.53
CA LEU A 15 17.88 0.87 -33.40
C LEU A 15 16.64 0.33 -32.66
N PHE A 16 15.62 -0.07 -33.42
CA PHE A 16 14.40 -0.59 -32.85
C PHE A 16 14.60 -1.89 -32.08
N LEU A 17 15.39 -2.82 -32.65
CA LEU A 17 15.76 -4.07 -31.97
C LEU A 17 16.62 -3.79 -30.72
N GLY A 18 17.53 -2.82 -30.80
CA GLY A 18 18.33 -2.40 -29.64
C GLY A 18 17.47 -1.85 -28.51
N VAL A 19 16.49 -1.03 -28.81
CA VAL A 19 15.55 -0.50 -27.80
C VAL A 19 14.75 -1.62 -27.15
N ILE A 20 14.19 -2.54 -27.93
CA ILE A 20 13.45 -3.69 -27.41
C ILE A 20 14.37 -4.52 -26.49
N LEU A 21 15.59 -4.79 -26.93
CA LEU A 21 16.55 -5.57 -26.15
C LEU A 21 16.88 -4.89 -24.81
N VAL A 22 17.17 -3.59 -24.81
CA VAL A 22 17.47 -2.82 -23.57
C VAL A 22 16.28 -2.80 -22.64
N ILE A 23 15.06 -2.53 -23.15
CA ILE A 23 13.84 -2.58 -22.34
C ILE A 23 13.64 -3.98 -21.75
N THR A 24 13.79 -5.03 -22.58
CA THR A 24 13.62 -6.41 -22.10
C THR A 24 14.63 -6.74 -21.00
N ILE A 25 15.90 -6.35 -21.16
CA ILE A 25 16.92 -6.59 -20.13
C ILE A 25 16.61 -5.81 -18.85
N THR A 26 16.32 -4.51 -18.94
CA THR A 26 16.07 -3.67 -17.78
C THR A 26 14.81 -4.09 -17.02
N THR A 27 13.73 -4.38 -17.74
CA THR A 27 12.50 -4.88 -17.11
C THR A 27 12.67 -6.27 -16.52
N SER A 28 13.46 -7.15 -17.18
CA SER A 28 13.76 -8.48 -16.63
C SER A 28 14.58 -8.39 -15.34
N ILE A 29 15.56 -7.50 -15.26
CA ILE A 29 16.35 -7.30 -14.03
C ILE A 29 15.43 -6.90 -12.87
N ILE A 30 14.50 -5.96 -13.08
CA ILE A 30 13.56 -5.54 -12.05
C ILE A 30 12.59 -6.68 -11.70
N PHE A 31 12.04 -7.37 -12.71
CA PHE A 31 11.02 -8.40 -12.53
C PHE A 31 11.55 -9.63 -11.77
N PHE A 32 12.75 -10.13 -12.16
CA PHE A 32 13.34 -11.32 -11.55
C PHE A 32 14.16 -11.04 -10.30
N ALA A 33 14.35 -9.77 -9.92
CA ALA A 33 14.96 -9.43 -8.65
C ALA A 33 14.07 -9.95 -7.48
N ASN A 34 14.70 -10.31 -6.37
CA ASN A 34 13.95 -10.57 -5.14
C ASN A 34 13.21 -9.30 -4.70
N VAL A 35 12.14 -9.47 -3.93
CA VAL A 35 11.25 -8.37 -3.55
C VAL A 35 12.02 -7.22 -2.90
N GLU A 36 13.02 -7.52 -2.07
CA GLU A 36 13.83 -6.54 -1.34
C GLU A 36 14.80 -5.75 -2.25
N ALA A 37 15.34 -6.37 -3.29
CA ALA A 37 16.28 -5.71 -4.20
C ALA A 37 15.60 -5.03 -5.40
N ARG A 38 14.31 -5.29 -5.61
CA ARG A 38 13.57 -4.86 -6.81
C ARG A 38 13.49 -3.35 -6.95
N GLU A 39 13.13 -2.65 -5.88
CA GLU A 39 13.04 -1.18 -5.85
C GLU A 39 14.43 -0.55 -5.98
N TYR A 40 15.42 -1.10 -5.30
CA TYR A 40 16.81 -0.65 -5.42
C TYR A 40 17.32 -0.71 -6.86
N TYR A 41 17.11 -1.82 -7.57
CA TYR A 41 17.48 -1.94 -8.98
C TYR A 41 16.65 -1.02 -9.87
N ALA A 42 15.37 -0.83 -9.57
CA ALA A 42 14.50 0.08 -10.31
C ALA A 42 15.04 1.52 -10.28
N HIS A 43 15.38 2.05 -9.11
CA HIS A 43 15.94 3.41 -8.97
C HIS A 43 17.29 3.59 -9.65
N TRP A 44 18.18 2.62 -9.57
CA TRP A 44 19.43 2.67 -10.31
C TRP A 44 19.22 2.66 -11.82
N ILE A 45 18.33 1.82 -12.32
CA ILE A 45 18.04 1.74 -13.75
C ILE A 45 17.38 3.04 -14.23
N ILE A 46 16.43 3.60 -13.48
CA ILE A 46 15.79 4.86 -13.82
C ILE A 46 16.82 5.99 -13.83
N SER A 47 17.65 6.12 -12.80
CA SER A 47 18.66 7.18 -12.69
C SER A 47 19.68 7.11 -13.83
N ILE A 48 20.15 5.91 -14.22
CA ILE A 48 21.07 5.72 -15.34
C ILE A 48 20.39 6.09 -16.67
N THR A 49 19.16 5.65 -16.89
CA THR A 49 18.43 5.92 -18.13
C THR A 49 18.03 7.39 -18.25
N ALA A 50 17.62 8.04 -17.15
CA ALA A 50 17.34 9.47 -17.08
C ALA A 50 18.61 10.32 -17.32
N SER A 51 19.76 9.93 -16.73
CA SER A 51 21.04 10.58 -16.99
C SER A 51 21.42 10.50 -18.47
N THR A 52 21.21 9.34 -19.09
CA THR A 52 21.50 9.15 -20.52
C THR A 52 20.64 10.05 -21.40
N THR A 53 19.34 10.18 -21.10
CA THR A 53 18.44 11.08 -21.86
C THR A 53 18.80 12.54 -21.70
N ALA A 54 19.13 12.99 -20.48
CA ALA A 54 19.55 14.36 -20.22
C ALA A 54 20.87 14.72 -20.95
N LEU A 55 21.86 13.83 -20.90
CA LEU A 55 23.14 14.01 -21.61
C LEU A 55 22.95 14.08 -23.12
N LEU A 56 22.08 13.25 -23.69
CA LEU A 56 21.78 13.32 -25.13
C LEU A 56 21.11 14.63 -25.53
N ALA A 57 20.17 15.13 -24.71
CA ALA A 57 19.52 16.41 -24.98
C ALA A 57 20.50 17.59 -24.87
N ILE A 58 21.37 17.60 -23.88
CA ILE A 58 22.46 18.59 -23.75
C ILE A 58 23.41 18.52 -24.95
N SER A 59 23.75 17.31 -25.42
CA SER A 59 24.58 17.09 -26.59
C SER A 59 23.99 17.72 -27.87
N ILE A 60 22.66 17.68 -28.03
CA ILE A 60 21.98 18.34 -29.16
C ILE A 60 22.20 19.86 -29.12
N VAL A 61 21.94 20.48 -27.97
CA VAL A 61 22.16 21.93 -27.79
C VAL A 61 23.61 22.33 -28.01
N TYR A 62 24.54 21.53 -27.47
CA TYR A 62 25.97 21.74 -27.65
C TYR A 62 26.38 21.67 -29.12
N GLN A 63 25.94 20.66 -29.88
CA GLN A 63 26.21 20.51 -31.30
C GLN A 63 25.62 21.66 -32.11
N GLN A 64 24.43 22.15 -31.81
CA GLN A 64 23.86 23.32 -32.47
C GLN A 64 24.70 24.59 -32.25
N LYS A 65 25.16 24.80 -30.99
CA LYS A 65 26.01 25.95 -30.64
C LYS A 65 27.37 25.89 -31.34
N HIS A 66 28.01 24.75 -31.36
CA HIS A 66 29.39 24.59 -31.89
C HIS A 66 29.43 24.70 -33.41
N HIS A 67 28.30 24.50 -34.10
CA HIS A 67 28.22 24.56 -35.54
C HIS A 67 27.61 25.83 -36.11
N HIS A 68 27.57 26.93 -35.30
CA HIS A 68 26.96 28.20 -35.69
C HIS A 68 25.56 28.08 -36.25
N ARG A 69 24.83 27.00 -35.92
CA ARG A 69 23.40 26.88 -36.18
C ARG A 69 22.62 27.68 -35.14
N LEU A 70 21.49 28.26 -35.52
CA LEU A 70 20.59 28.91 -34.57
C LEU A 70 20.15 27.87 -33.52
N ILE A 71 20.49 28.12 -32.25
CA ILE A 71 20.06 27.29 -31.13
C ILE A 71 18.53 27.42 -31.06
N GLU A 72 17.84 26.29 -31.25
CA GLU A 72 16.42 26.28 -31.14
C GLU A 72 16.00 26.35 -29.67
N LYS A 73 15.23 27.40 -29.29
CA LYS A 73 14.72 27.56 -27.91
C LYS A 73 13.96 26.33 -27.42
N ALA A 74 13.32 25.63 -28.35
CA ALA A 74 12.62 24.38 -28.06
C ALA A 74 13.56 23.27 -27.57
N ASP A 75 14.70 23.07 -28.24
CA ASP A 75 15.67 22.03 -27.83
C ASP A 75 16.34 22.36 -26.48
N VAL A 76 16.54 23.65 -26.19
CA VAL A 76 16.99 24.11 -24.87
C VAL A 76 15.94 23.77 -23.79
N ALA A 77 14.66 24.02 -24.08
CA ALA A 77 13.58 23.67 -23.14
C ALA A 77 13.50 22.17 -22.90
N LEU A 78 13.73 21.34 -23.93
CA LEU A 78 13.78 19.87 -23.76
C LEU A 78 14.95 19.47 -22.86
N ALA A 79 16.14 20.06 -23.05
CA ALA A 79 17.31 19.78 -22.21
C ALA A 79 17.08 20.20 -20.75
N ILE A 80 16.40 21.33 -20.52
CA ILE A 80 16.01 21.78 -19.18
C ILE A 80 14.98 20.80 -18.57
N ALA A 81 13.96 20.39 -19.32
CA ALA A 81 12.95 19.45 -18.84
C ALA A 81 13.56 18.13 -18.38
N LEU A 82 14.41 17.52 -19.21
CA LEU A 82 15.09 16.25 -18.89
C LEU A 82 16.11 16.41 -17.76
N GLY A 83 16.77 17.58 -17.64
CA GLY A 83 17.64 17.89 -16.51
C GLY A 83 16.89 18.02 -15.20
N LEU A 84 15.73 18.68 -15.19
CA LEU A 84 14.87 18.79 -14.00
C LEU A 84 14.27 17.44 -13.61
N SER A 85 13.85 16.63 -14.60
CA SER A 85 13.40 15.27 -14.34
C SER A 85 14.50 14.42 -13.70
N LEU A 86 15.73 14.52 -14.18
CA LEU A 86 16.88 13.87 -13.55
C LEU A 86 17.13 14.37 -12.11
N CYS A 87 16.96 15.67 -11.83
CA CYS A 87 17.07 16.18 -10.46
C CYS A 87 16.01 15.58 -9.54
N ALA A 88 14.77 15.42 -10.03
CA ALA A 88 13.70 14.75 -9.28
C ALA A 88 14.07 13.30 -8.96
N GLU A 89 14.59 12.56 -9.96
CA GLU A 89 15.02 11.16 -9.78
C GLU A 89 16.21 11.02 -8.82
N ILE A 90 17.20 11.92 -8.90
CA ILE A 90 18.32 11.92 -7.97
C ILE A 90 17.83 12.24 -6.55
N PHE A 91 16.89 13.17 -6.39
CA PHE A 91 16.32 13.48 -5.09
C PHE A 91 15.59 12.26 -4.50
N TRP A 92 14.74 11.61 -5.29
CA TRP A 92 14.02 10.40 -4.91
C TRP A 92 15.00 9.27 -4.55
N ALA A 93 15.93 8.95 -5.46
CA ALA A 93 16.92 7.91 -5.24
C ALA A 93 17.84 8.20 -4.02
N THR A 94 18.21 9.46 -3.78
CA THR A 94 19.00 9.85 -2.60
C THR A 94 18.23 9.61 -1.32
N HIS A 95 16.95 10.01 -1.27
CA HIS A 95 16.13 9.80 -0.08
C HIS A 95 15.87 8.32 0.16
N GLU A 96 15.58 7.55 -0.88
CA GLU A 96 15.21 6.16 -0.72
C GLU A 96 16.41 5.22 -0.56
N ILE A 97 17.53 5.46 -1.29
CA ILE A 97 18.70 4.59 -1.24
C ILE A 97 19.70 5.00 -0.15
N ILE A 98 19.92 6.31 0.06
CA ILE A 98 20.98 6.80 0.96
C ILE A 98 20.41 7.20 2.32
N LEU A 99 19.27 7.93 2.34
CA LEU A 99 18.63 8.34 3.58
C LEU A 99 17.61 7.30 4.04
N GLU A 100 17.28 6.34 3.17
CA GLU A 100 16.38 5.23 3.43
C GLU A 100 14.99 5.69 3.94
N VAL A 101 14.57 6.88 3.46
CA VAL A 101 13.29 7.52 3.78
C VAL A 101 12.55 7.82 2.49
N VAL A 102 11.34 7.27 2.33
CA VAL A 102 10.47 7.64 1.21
C VAL A 102 10.06 9.11 1.35
N PRO A 103 10.33 9.96 0.35
CA PRO A 103 9.92 11.36 0.38
C PRO A 103 8.41 11.47 0.56
N THR A 104 7.97 12.32 1.48
CA THR A 104 6.53 12.59 1.63
C THR A 104 6.05 13.46 0.49
N VAL A 105 4.92 13.12 -0.11
CA VAL A 105 4.23 13.99 -1.09
C VAL A 105 3.45 15.07 -0.31
N PRO A 106 3.55 16.35 -0.67
CA PRO A 106 4.46 16.97 -1.64
C PRO A 106 5.92 17.06 -1.16
N SER A 107 6.87 16.90 -2.08
CA SER A 107 8.31 16.92 -1.85
C SER A 107 9.03 17.86 -2.83
N TRP A 108 10.34 18.04 -2.66
CA TRP A 108 11.18 18.74 -3.64
C TRP A 108 11.25 18.00 -4.99
N ALA A 109 11.11 16.67 -5.00
CA ALA A 109 11.02 15.90 -6.24
C ALA A 109 9.80 16.35 -7.07
N ASP A 110 8.65 16.56 -6.43
CA ASP A 110 7.45 17.05 -7.09
C ASP A 110 7.64 18.45 -7.68
N ALA A 111 8.35 19.34 -6.97
CA ALA A 111 8.68 20.66 -7.48
C ALA A 111 9.55 20.60 -8.74
N PHE A 112 10.57 19.73 -8.77
CA PHE A 112 11.39 19.50 -9.96
C PHE A 112 10.58 18.88 -11.09
N SER A 113 9.76 17.88 -10.83
CA SER A 113 8.93 17.21 -11.83
C SER A 113 7.91 18.16 -12.47
N ILE A 114 7.16 18.92 -11.67
CA ILE A 114 6.19 19.91 -12.19
C ILE A 114 6.89 20.99 -13.04
N SER A 115 8.09 21.43 -12.62
CA SER A 115 8.92 22.36 -13.39
C SER A 115 9.41 21.74 -14.70
N ALA A 116 9.75 20.45 -14.69
CA ALA A 116 10.09 19.70 -15.90
C ALA A 116 8.92 19.64 -16.88
N TYR A 117 7.70 19.41 -16.39
CA TYR A 117 6.47 19.44 -17.21
C TYR A 117 6.23 20.80 -17.87
N ALA A 118 6.47 21.90 -17.18
CA ALA A 118 6.35 23.25 -17.78
C ALA A 118 7.33 23.43 -18.95
N SER A 119 8.59 22.99 -18.79
CA SER A 119 9.63 23.06 -19.83
C SER A 119 9.34 22.10 -21.00
N LEU A 120 8.86 20.87 -20.70
CA LEU A 120 8.44 19.90 -21.70
C LEU A 120 7.21 20.39 -22.49
N GLY A 121 6.25 20.98 -21.80
CA GLY A 121 5.10 21.61 -22.42
C GLY A 121 5.51 22.68 -23.41
N TYR A 122 6.41 23.61 -23.03
CA TYR A 122 6.94 24.61 -23.95
C TYR A 122 7.62 23.97 -25.18
N TYR A 123 8.40 22.91 -25.00
CA TYR A 123 9.04 22.17 -26.10
C TYR A 123 7.99 21.58 -27.06
N VAL A 124 7.00 20.86 -26.55
CA VAL A 124 5.99 20.20 -27.37
C VAL A 124 5.07 21.22 -28.06
N PHE A 125 4.60 22.24 -27.34
CA PHE A 125 3.72 23.27 -27.91
C PHE A 125 4.46 24.15 -28.93
N SER A 126 5.68 24.61 -28.67
CA SER A 126 6.45 25.41 -29.62
C SER A 126 6.72 24.64 -30.90
N THR A 127 6.98 23.32 -30.78
CA THR A 127 7.16 22.44 -31.94
C THR A 127 5.85 22.26 -32.68
N TYR A 128 4.75 21.97 -31.97
CA TYR A 128 3.41 21.83 -32.56
C TYR A 128 3.00 23.09 -33.33
N LEU A 129 3.16 24.29 -32.75
CA LEU A 129 2.80 25.55 -33.38
C LEU A 129 3.63 25.86 -34.64
N ARG A 130 4.91 25.42 -34.67
CA ARG A 130 5.78 25.54 -35.84
C ARG A 130 5.22 24.74 -37.00
N PHE A 131 4.71 23.56 -36.76
CA PHE A 131 4.18 22.63 -37.76
C PHE A 131 2.72 22.96 -38.14
N TYR A 132 1.94 23.49 -37.19
CA TYR A 132 0.56 23.92 -37.43
C TYR A 132 0.43 24.83 -38.64
N LYS A 133 1.40 25.71 -38.87
CA LYS A 133 1.42 26.64 -40.02
C LYS A 133 1.76 25.99 -41.36
N GLN A 134 2.29 24.78 -41.38
CA GLN A 134 2.79 24.07 -42.57
C GLN A 134 1.87 22.93 -43.07
N PHE A 135 0.94 22.43 -42.23
CA PHE A 135 0.14 21.26 -42.53
C PHE A 135 -1.36 21.54 -42.54
N HIS A 136 -2.08 20.80 -43.40
CA HIS A 136 -3.55 20.81 -43.39
C HIS A 136 -4.06 20.13 -42.13
N PHE A 137 -4.76 20.86 -41.32
CA PHE A 137 -5.22 20.46 -40.00
C PHE A 137 -6.41 19.47 -40.11
N ASN A 138 -6.32 18.32 -39.48
CA ASN A 138 -7.44 17.39 -39.37
C ASN A 138 -8.20 17.67 -38.07
N TYR A 139 -9.21 18.57 -38.14
CA TYR A 139 -10.02 18.96 -36.98
C TYR A 139 -10.70 17.78 -36.30
N ALA A 140 -11.19 16.80 -37.06
CA ALA A 140 -11.88 15.64 -36.51
C ALA A 140 -10.93 14.81 -35.61
N LEU A 141 -9.70 14.59 -36.07
CA LEU A 141 -8.69 13.84 -35.31
C LEU A 141 -8.26 14.59 -34.04
N THR A 142 -8.15 15.93 -34.12
CA THR A 142 -7.80 16.76 -32.97
C THR A 142 -8.89 16.74 -31.91
N ILE A 143 -10.14 16.90 -32.33
CA ILE A 143 -11.30 16.81 -31.43
C ILE A 143 -11.37 15.40 -30.80
N ALA A 144 -11.18 14.35 -31.57
CA ALA A 144 -11.17 12.99 -31.06
C ALA A 144 -10.05 12.75 -30.02
N ALA A 145 -8.84 13.29 -30.26
CA ALA A 145 -7.74 13.19 -29.31
C ALA A 145 -8.01 13.96 -28.01
N ILE A 146 -8.61 15.17 -28.10
CA ILE A 146 -9.00 15.97 -26.94
C ILE A 146 -10.08 15.23 -26.11
N ILE A 147 -11.10 14.68 -26.79
CA ILE A 147 -12.18 13.93 -26.13
C ILE A 147 -11.61 12.69 -25.42
N ALA A 148 -10.76 11.92 -26.09
CA ALA A 148 -10.13 10.73 -25.51
C ALA A 148 -9.28 11.10 -24.29
N SER A 149 -8.50 12.17 -24.36
CA SER A 149 -7.69 12.65 -23.26
C SER A 149 -8.56 13.14 -22.09
N ALA A 150 -9.67 13.81 -22.36
CA ALA A 150 -10.61 14.27 -21.35
C ALA A 150 -11.32 13.10 -20.65
N ILE A 151 -11.75 12.09 -21.38
CA ILE A 151 -12.37 10.87 -20.83
C ILE A 151 -11.36 10.16 -19.92
N PHE A 152 -10.12 10.00 -20.39
CA PHE A 152 -9.06 9.38 -19.60
C PHE A 152 -8.79 10.16 -18.30
N LEU A 153 -8.69 11.48 -18.39
CA LEU A 153 -8.47 12.36 -17.24
C LEU A 153 -9.62 12.28 -16.23
N ILE A 154 -10.87 12.32 -16.69
CA ILE A 154 -12.06 12.17 -15.83
C ILE A 154 -12.02 10.82 -15.12
N PHE A 155 -11.67 9.74 -15.82
CA PHE A 155 -11.54 8.41 -15.23
C PHE A 155 -10.50 8.41 -14.11
N ILE A 156 -9.28 8.89 -14.35
CA ILE A 156 -8.21 8.93 -13.32
C ILE A 156 -8.61 9.81 -12.14
N ILE A 157 -9.17 11.00 -12.38
CA ILE A 157 -9.64 11.90 -11.29
C ILE A 157 -10.71 11.20 -10.44
N THR A 158 -11.68 10.54 -11.08
CA THR A 158 -12.76 9.86 -10.36
C THR A 158 -12.22 8.70 -9.50
N GLN A 159 -11.30 7.90 -10.05
CA GLN A 159 -10.68 6.83 -9.28
C GLN A 159 -9.86 7.37 -8.11
N THR A 160 -9.08 8.41 -8.33
CA THR A 160 -8.25 9.03 -7.29
C THR A 160 -9.10 9.69 -6.20
N LEU A 161 -10.21 10.35 -6.55
CA LEU A 161 -11.14 10.97 -5.60
C LEU A 161 -11.80 9.96 -4.66
N ASN A 162 -12.08 8.75 -5.13
CA ASN A 162 -12.72 7.72 -4.32
C ASN A 162 -11.86 7.28 -3.13
N PHE A 163 -10.56 7.49 -3.19
CA PHE A 163 -9.59 7.08 -2.17
C PHE A 163 -8.88 8.25 -1.49
N ALA A 164 -9.11 9.50 -1.93
CA ALA A 164 -8.42 10.67 -1.40
C ALA A 164 -8.97 11.09 -0.03
N ASP A 165 -8.09 11.26 0.95
CA ASP A 165 -8.44 11.92 2.21
C ASP A 165 -8.52 13.44 1.99
N LEU A 166 -9.72 13.96 1.77
CA LEU A 166 -9.97 15.39 1.63
C LEU A 166 -10.37 16.06 2.96
N SER A 167 -10.36 15.34 4.06
CA SER A 167 -10.73 15.86 5.38
C SER A 167 -9.58 16.60 6.07
N SER A 168 -8.34 16.29 5.72
CA SER A 168 -7.14 16.90 6.30
C SER A 168 -6.45 17.85 5.31
N TYR A 169 -5.81 18.92 5.84
CA TYR A 169 -4.99 19.82 5.02
C TYR A 169 -3.89 19.07 4.25
N ARG A 170 -3.29 18.07 4.90
CA ARG A 170 -2.24 17.24 4.30
C ARG A 170 -2.80 16.37 3.17
N GLY A 171 -3.94 15.75 3.38
CA GLY A 171 -4.60 14.93 2.35
C GLY A 171 -5.00 15.75 1.13
N VAL A 172 -5.53 16.97 1.32
CA VAL A 172 -5.80 17.91 0.21
C VAL A 172 -4.52 18.29 -0.53
N ALA A 173 -3.41 18.54 0.17
CA ALA A 173 -2.13 18.86 -0.47
C ALA A 173 -1.58 17.67 -1.28
N VAL A 174 -1.62 16.46 -0.72
CA VAL A 174 -1.24 15.21 -1.41
C VAL A 174 -2.10 15.01 -2.66
N PHE A 175 -3.42 15.07 -2.53
CA PHE A 175 -4.35 14.94 -3.65
C PHE A 175 -4.07 15.97 -4.76
N THR A 176 -3.83 17.23 -4.39
CA THR A 176 -3.56 18.32 -5.37
C THR A 176 -2.32 18.02 -6.20
N VAL A 177 -1.23 17.56 -5.57
CA VAL A 177 0.02 17.22 -6.27
C VAL A 177 -0.16 15.99 -7.14
N ILE A 178 -0.78 14.94 -6.61
CA ILE A 178 -0.98 13.69 -7.34
C ILE A 178 -1.85 13.88 -8.57
N ILE A 179 -2.92 14.70 -8.49
CA ILE A 179 -3.80 14.95 -9.63
C ILE A 179 -3.18 15.91 -10.65
N ALA A 180 -2.18 16.71 -10.25
CA ALA A 180 -1.47 17.59 -11.17
C ALA A 180 -0.75 16.82 -12.28
N TYR A 181 -0.18 15.64 -11.98
CA TYR A 181 0.52 14.82 -12.98
C TYR A 181 -0.40 14.38 -14.13
N PRO A 182 -1.52 13.65 -13.92
CA PRO A 182 -2.43 13.29 -15.02
C PRO A 182 -2.97 14.47 -15.80
N ILE A 183 -3.17 15.63 -15.15
CA ILE A 183 -3.61 16.86 -15.84
C ILE A 183 -2.54 17.38 -16.79
N LEU A 184 -1.29 17.45 -16.33
CA LEU A 184 -0.15 17.90 -17.13
C LEU A 184 0.14 16.93 -18.27
N ASP A 185 0.02 15.64 -18.02
CA ASP A 185 0.12 14.60 -19.01
C ASP A 185 -0.92 14.74 -20.13
N ALA A 186 -2.17 14.89 -19.75
CA ALA A 186 -3.27 15.08 -20.70
C ALA A 186 -3.04 16.29 -21.62
N ILE A 187 -2.50 17.40 -21.06
CA ILE A 187 -2.18 18.62 -21.80
C ILE A 187 -1.05 18.39 -22.81
N ILE A 188 -0.02 17.60 -22.47
CA ILE A 188 1.16 17.38 -23.33
C ILE A 188 0.91 16.26 -24.34
N MET A 189 0.14 15.24 -24.00
CA MET A 189 -0.12 14.07 -24.83
C MET A 189 -0.80 14.42 -26.15
N VAL A 190 -1.80 15.32 -26.12
CA VAL A 190 -2.57 15.69 -27.33
C VAL A 190 -1.67 16.32 -28.41
N PRO A 191 -0.91 17.40 -28.16
CA PRO A 191 -0.03 17.97 -29.18
C PRO A 191 1.11 17.03 -29.58
N ALA A 192 1.64 16.20 -28.67
CA ALA A 192 2.66 15.19 -29.01
C ALA A 192 2.11 14.15 -30.00
N PHE A 193 0.90 13.67 -29.80
CA PHE A 193 0.21 12.77 -30.72
C PHE A 193 -0.02 13.42 -32.10
N LEU A 194 -0.52 14.66 -32.11
CA LEU A 194 -0.79 15.38 -33.33
C LEU A 194 0.48 15.66 -34.15
N ILE A 195 1.62 15.91 -33.51
CA ILE A 195 2.91 16.02 -34.16
C ILE A 195 3.24 14.74 -34.92
N VAL A 196 3.12 13.57 -34.29
CA VAL A 196 3.43 12.26 -34.92
C VAL A 196 2.57 12.01 -36.15
N VAL A 197 1.28 12.25 -36.03
CA VAL A 197 0.34 12.02 -37.15
C VAL A 197 0.66 12.92 -38.34
N ASN A 198 1.03 14.18 -38.10
CA ASN A 198 1.35 15.15 -39.15
C ASN A 198 2.74 14.92 -39.78
N TYR A 199 3.73 14.48 -39.02
CA TYR A 199 5.07 14.17 -39.52
C TYR A 199 5.17 12.95 -40.44
N LYS A 200 4.09 12.19 -40.59
CA LYS A 200 4.07 11.00 -41.46
C LYS A 200 4.56 11.27 -42.88
N LYS A 201 4.49 12.53 -43.34
CA LYS A 201 4.92 12.97 -44.68
C LYS A 201 6.43 13.30 -44.79
N GLU A 202 7.11 13.48 -43.64
CA GLU A 202 8.52 13.91 -43.53
C GLU A 202 9.38 12.81 -42.84
N PRO A 203 9.86 11.79 -43.59
CA PRO A 203 10.47 10.59 -42.98
C PRO A 203 11.71 10.86 -42.12
N GLN A 204 12.46 11.93 -42.35
CA GLN A 204 13.67 12.26 -41.59
C GLN A 204 13.37 12.75 -40.17
N TRP A 205 12.25 13.44 -39.96
CA TRP A 205 11.81 13.96 -38.67
C TRP A 205 10.85 13.01 -37.96
N PHE A 206 10.21 12.11 -38.71
CA PHE A 206 9.20 11.21 -38.20
C PHE A 206 9.76 10.21 -37.17
N THR A 207 10.94 9.64 -37.43
CA THR A 207 11.54 8.64 -36.53
C THR A 207 11.83 9.17 -35.13
N PRO A 208 12.54 10.31 -34.93
CA PRO A 208 12.73 10.88 -33.60
C PRO A 208 11.43 11.19 -32.85
N TRP A 209 10.42 11.68 -33.59
CA TRP A 209 9.16 12.06 -32.99
C TRP A 209 8.27 10.87 -32.59
N ILE A 210 8.32 9.76 -33.32
CA ILE A 210 7.65 8.52 -32.90
C ILE A 210 8.20 8.07 -31.55
N PHE A 211 9.52 8.01 -31.40
CA PHE A 211 10.13 7.58 -30.14
C PHE A 211 9.81 8.56 -29.00
N LYS A 212 9.94 9.87 -29.20
CA LYS A 212 9.62 10.87 -28.19
C LYS A 212 8.15 10.80 -27.75
N SER A 213 7.22 10.70 -28.70
CA SER A 213 5.79 10.61 -28.38
C SER A 213 5.39 9.28 -27.74
N ALA A 214 6.02 8.18 -28.14
CA ALA A 214 5.83 6.89 -27.49
C ALA A 214 6.36 6.93 -26.03
N GLY A 215 7.50 7.58 -25.81
CA GLY A 215 7.99 7.81 -24.46
C GLY A 215 7.04 8.67 -23.63
N ILE A 216 6.55 9.80 -24.15
CA ILE A 216 5.56 10.66 -23.46
C ILE A 216 4.30 9.85 -23.12
N PHE A 217 3.84 8.98 -24.02
CA PHE A 217 2.67 8.13 -23.74
C PHE A 217 2.94 7.15 -22.58
N LEU A 218 4.15 6.60 -22.47
CA LEU A 218 4.52 5.71 -21.37
C LEU A 218 4.61 6.44 -20.02
N VAL A 219 5.10 7.69 -19.99
CA VAL A 219 5.11 8.45 -18.74
C VAL A 219 3.71 8.73 -18.25
N VAL A 220 2.76 9.03 -19.14
CA VAL A 220 1.34 9.18 -18.79
C VAL A 220 0.79 7.94 -18.09
N ILE A 221 1.11 6.75 -18.60
CA ILE A 221 0.70 5.49 -17.96
C ILE A 221 1.38 5.33 -16.61
N SER A 222 2.68 5.61 -16.52
CA SER A 222 3.45 5.48 -15.29
C SER A 222 2.94 6.42 -14.19
N ASP A 223 2.72 7.69 -14.52
CA ASP A 223 2.26 8.70 -13.57
C ASP A 223 0.81 8.47 -13.13
N SER A 224 -0.04 8.00 -14.05
CA SER A 224 -1.41 7.61 -13.70
C SER A 224 -1.43 6.38 -12.79
N TRP A 225 -0.53 5.43 -13.02
CA TRP A 225 -0.36 4.27 -12.16
C TRP A 225 0.16 4.71 -10.79
N PHE A 226 1.20 5.52 -10.75
CA PHE A 226 1.74 6.10 -9.52
C PHE A 226 0.67 6.85 -8.72
N ALA A 227 -0.11 7.72 -9.39
CA ALA A 227 -1.19 8.48 -8.77
C ALA A 227 -2.23 7.55 -8.10
N LEU A 228 -2.66 6.51 -8.80
CA LEU A 228 -3.62 5.55 -8.28
C LEU A 228 -3.06 4.77 -7.08
N PHE A 229 -1.80 4.30 -7.18
CA PHE A 229 -1.17 3.51 -6.12
C PHE A 229 -0.85 4.32 -4.87
N VAL A 230 -0.41 5.57 -5.00
CA VAL A 230 -0.16 6.45 -3.85
C VAL A 230 -1.45 6.72 -3.08
N VAL A 231 -2.57 6.92 -3.77
CA VAL A 231 -3.85 7.21 -3.13
C VAL A 231 -4.50 5.94 -2.55
N THR A 232 -4.35 4.78 -3.21
CA THR A 232 -4.84 3.50 -2.70
C THR A 232 -3.93 2.87 -1.66
N SER A 233 -2.79 3.50 -1.36
CA SER A 233 -1.77 3.02 -0.40
C SER A 233 -1.17 1.65 -0.75
N MET A 234 -1.29 1.22 -1.98
CA MET A 234 -0.66 0.01 -2.51
C MET A 234 0.80 0.27 -2.91
N THR A 235 1.56 0.93 -2.04
CA THR A 235 2.93 1.41 -2.34
C THR A 235 3.95 0.31 -2.59
N ASN A 236 3.69 -0.93 -2.14
CA ASN A 236 4.58 -2.07 -2.43
C ASN A 236 4.58 -2.53 -3.88
N GLU A 237 3.66 -2.04 -4.69
CA GLU A 237 3.51 -2.41 -6.08
C GLU A 237 3.88 -1.26 -7.02
N LEU A 238 4.71 -0.32 -6.57
CA LEU A 238 5.23 0.78 -7.40
C LEU A 238 6.24 0.31 -8.46
N TRP A 239 6.84 -0.86 -8.29
CA TRP A 239 7.81 -1.41 -9.24
C TRP A 239 7.30 -1.52 -10.70
N PRO A 240 6.00 -1.76 -11.01
CA PRO A 240 5.54 -1.72 -12.40
C PRO A 240 5.59 -0.31 -12.99
N SER A 241 5.24 0.72 -12.20
CA SER A 241 5.40 2.13 -12.62
C SER A 241 6.86 2.44 -12.89
N ALA A 242 7.78 1.99 -12.05
CA ALA A 242 9.22 2.14 -12.22
C ALA A 242 9.73 1.46 -13.49
N MET A 243 9.24 0.25 -13.84
CA MET A 243 9.56 -0.42 -15.10
C MET A 243 9.10 0.39 -16.32
N ILE A 244 7.87 0.94 -16.27
CA ILE A 244 7.31 1.74 -17.36
C ILE A 244 8.12 3.04 -17.49
N PHE A 245 8.51 3.65 -16.37
CA PHE A 245 9.32 4.87 -16.35
C PHE A 245 10.73 4.65 -16.90
N ALA A 246 11.38 3.54 -16.57
CA ALA A 246 12.65 3.14 -17.17
C ALA A 246 12.53 2.94 -18.69
N ALA A 247 11.47 2.27 -19.15
CA ALA A 247 11.19 2.08 -20.57
C ALA A 247 10.93 3.41 -21.30
N HIS A 248 10.21 4.35 -20.68
CA HIS A 248 10.04 5.72 -21.17
C HIS A 248 11.37 6.40 -21.46
N ASN A 249 12.30 6.40 -20.49
CA ASN A 249 13.61 7.01 -20.64
C ASN A 249 14.42 6.36 -21.78
N VAL A 250 14.42 5.03 -21.89
CA VAL A 250 15.13 4.31 -22.97
C VAL A 250 14.57 4.69 -24.34
N ILE A 251 13.27 4.80 -24.47
CA ILE A 251 12.60 5.15 -25.74
C ILE A 251 12.91 6.60 -26.12
N ILE A 252 12.86 7.54 -25.19
CA ILE A 252 13.24 8.94 -25.45
C ILE A 252 14.73 9.03 -25.82
N ALA A 253 15.61 8.33 -25.11
CA ALA A 253 17.04 8.28 -25.42
C ALA A 253 17.29 7.81 -26.86
N ALA A 254 16.57 6.79 -27.32
CA ALA A 254 16.68 6.30 -28.70
C ALA A 254 16.26 7.36 -29.73
N GLY A 255 15.19 8.11 -29.48
CA GLY A 255 14.74 9.22 -30.32
C GLY A 255 15.78 10.35 -30.38
N LEU A 256 16.38 10.69 -29.25
CA LEU A 256 17.44 11.70 -29.16
C LEU A 256 18.73 11.24 -29.83
N LEU A 257 19.13 9.99 -29.62
CA LEU A 257 20.30 9.40 -30.27
C LEU A 257 20.16 9.41 -31.79
N TRP A 258 19.00 9.02 -32.30
CA TRP A 258 18.74 9.11 -33.74
C TRP A 258 18.87 10.54 -34.26
N TYR A 259 18.36 11.51 -33.51
CA TYR A 259 18.46 12.93 -33.89
C TYR A 259 19.90 13.42 -33.87
N VAL A 260 20.70 13.09 -32.85
CA VAL A 260 22.14 13.41 -32.77
C VAL A 260 22.92 12.82 -33.97
N LEU A 261 22.65 11.54 -34.28
CA LEU A 261 23.30 10.88 -35.40
C LEU A 261 22.89 11.48 -36.76
N SER A 262 21.66 11.93 -36.92
CA SER A 262 21.18 12.58 -38.14
C SER A 262 21.81 13.99 -38.34
N LEU A 263 22.05 14.71 -37.25
CA LEU A 263 22.77 15.99 -37.27
C LEU A 263 24.26 15.81 -37.67
N ALA A 264 24.88 14.73 -37.19
CA ALA A 264 26.30 14.42 -37.51
C ALA A 264 26.50 14.00 -38.99
N THR A 265 25.57 13.27 -39.57
CA THR A 265 25.67 12.77 -40.98
C THR A 265 25.40 13.83 -42.03
N SER A 266 24.57 14.84 -41.74
CA SER A 266 24.38 15.99 -42.64
C SER A 266 25.68 16.82 -42.86
N ARG A 267 26.75 16.51 -42.15
CA ARG A 267 28.04 17.14 -42.19
C ARG A 267 28.94 16.70 -43.36
N THR A 268 28.84 15.42 -43.78
CA THR A 268 29.71 14.85 -44.79
C THR A 268 29.35 15.27 -46.22
N ASP A 269 28.13 15.69 -46.46
CA ASP A 269 27.67 16.09 -47.79
C ASP A 269 28.04 17.55 -48.15
N THR A 270 28.27 18.43 -47.16
CA THR A 270 28.62 19.84 -47.40
C THR A 270 30.13 20.08 -47.56
N THR A 271 30.97 19.12 -47.18
CA THR A 271 32.44 19.21 -47.35
C THR A 271 32.93 18.66 -48.69
N PHE A 272 32.15 17.82 -49.36
CA PHE A 272 32.52 17.23 -50.67
C PHE A 272 32.10 18.10 -51.86
N THR A 273 31.23 19.11 -51.71
CA THR A 273 30.80 20.01 -52.79
C THR A 273 31.62 21.30 -52.89
N LYS A 274 32.69 21.47 -52.08
CA LYS A 274 33.50 22.70 -52.07
C LYS A 274 34.90 22.54 -52.72
N SER A 275 35.22 21.36 -53.28
CA SER A 275 36.58 21.11 -53.80
C SER A 275 36.67 20.97 -55.34
N ASP A 276 35.60 21.06 -56.09
CA ASP A 276 35.68 21.05 -57.57
C ASP A 276 34.70 22.07 -58.13
N ASN A 277 35.14 23.29 -58.34
CA ASN A 277 34.75 24.18 -59.40
C ASN A 277 35.57 25.51 -59.30
N SER A 278 36.79 25.46 -59.81
CA SER A 278 37.43 26.60 -60.49
C SER A 278 37.44 26.28 -61.95
N ASP A 279 36.98 27.21 -62.74
CA ASP A 279 37.01 27.34 -64.20
C ASP A 279 35.73 26.96 -64.95
N SER A 280 35.07 27.99 -65.34
CA SER A 280 34.72 28.46 -66.72
C SER A 280 33.35 29.14 -66.73
N ALA A 281 33.43 30.41 -67.16
CA ALA A 281 32.31 31.25 -67.56
C ALA A 281 31.72 30.68 -68.89
N ASP A 282 30.40 30.69 -69.00
CA ASP A 282 29.65 31.41 -70.07
C ASP A 282 28.18 31.07 -70.10
N SER A 283 27.45 32.16 -70.16
CA SER A 283 26.19 32.50 -70.87
C SER A 283 25.06 31.48 -71.11
N ASN A 284 23.89 32.07 -70.88
CA ASN A 284 22.58 31.94 -71.57
C ASN A 284 21.51 30.97 -71.10
N THR A 285 20.45 31.62 -70.53
CA THR A 285 19.00 31.44 -70.85
C THR A 285 18.50 30.05 -71.24
N GLN A 286 17.61 29.48 -70.44
CA GLN A 286 16.21 29.22 -70.83
C GLN A 286 15.42 28.47 -69.73
N GLN A 287 14.20 28.97 -69.51
CA GLN A 287 13.14 28.23 -68.84
C GLN A 287 12.95 26.85 -69.42
N SER A 288 12.85 25.81 -68.60
CA SER A 288 12.12 24.61 -68.95
C SER A 288 11.58 23.89 -67.71
N ASP A 289 10.33 23.65 -67.79
CA ASP A 289 9.53 22.79 -66.91
C ASP A 289 10.23 21.47 -66.59
N THR A 290 10.34 21.15 -65.33
CA THR A 290 10.80 19.81 -64.92
C THR A 290 9.66 19.00 -64.37
N HIS A 291 9.24 18.05 -65.18
CA HIS A 291 8.39 16.92 -64.81
C HIS A 291 8.92 16.17 -63.60
N ILE A 292 8.09 16.06 -62.59
CA ILE A 292 8.30 15.17 -61.46
C ILE A 292 7.91 13.75 -61.86
N PRO A 293 8.77 12.73 -61.76
CA PRO A 293 8.39 11.36 -62.01
C PRO A 293 7.43 10.87 -60.91
N ARG A 294 6.28 10.44 -61.29
CA ARG A 294 5.34 9.70 -60.43
C ARG A 294 5.93 8.32 -60.16
N LEU A 295 6.35 8.07 -58.92
CA LEU A 295 6.64 6.74 -58.38
C LEU A 295 5.35 6.14 -57.78
N ASN A 296 4.65 5.41 -58.63
CA ASN A 296 3.62 4.47 -58.19
C ASN A 296 4.33 3.18 -57.69
N GLY A 297 4.22 2.85 -56.40
CA GLY A 297 4.68 1.54 -55.91
C GLY A 297 5.04 1.42 -54.45
N SER A 298 5.09 2.51 -53.67
CA SER A 298 5.59 2.41 -52.25
C SER A 298 4.53 2.55 -51.15
N LYS A 299 3.26 2.81 -51.52
CA LYS A 299 2.21 3.08 -50.52
C LYS A 299 1.81 1.87 -49.65
N ALA A 300 1.86 0.64 -50.21
CA ALA A 300 1.42 -0.56 -49.49
C ALA A 300 2.46 -1.03 -48.42
N ARG A 301 3.76 -0.83 -48.63
CA ARG A 301 4.80 -1.30 -47.70
C ARG A 301 4.99 -0.37 -46.48
N ALA A 302 4.75 0.93 -46.64
CA ALA A 302 4.85 1.88 -45.50
C ALA A 302 3.69 1.68 -44.52
N THR A 303 2.45 1.48 -45.01
CA THR A 303 1.27 1.28 -44.15
C THR A 303 1.38 0.00 -43.31
N SER A 304 1.93 -1.08 -43.88
CA SER A 304 2.14 -2.36 -43.18
C SER A 304 3.15 -2.22 -42.00
N SER A 305 4.22 -1.44 -42.15
CA SER A 305 5.22 -1.24 -41.07
C SER A 305 4.70 -0.41 -39.92
N TYR A 306 3.77 0.51 -40.13
CA TYR A 306 3.15 1.31 -39.07
C TYR A 306 2.09 0.52 -38.31
N ILE A 307 1.29 -0.26 -39.00
CA ILE A 307 0.33 -1.18 -38.37
C ILE A 307 1.09 -2.18 -37.49
N ILE A 308 2.22 -2.73 -37.97
CA ILE A 308 3.06 -3.63 -37.19
C ILE A 308 3.65 -2.91 -35.96
N PHE A 309 4.07 -1.64 -36.06
CA PHE A 309 4.60 -0.87 -34.93
C PHE A 309 3.53 -0.61 -33.87
N PHE A 310 2.37 -0.08 -34.28
CA PHE A 310 1.28 0.18 -33.33
C PHE A 310 0.67 -1.11 -32.78
N THR A 311 0.64 -2.20 -33.57
CA THR A 311 0.23 -3.51 -33.06
C THR A 311 1.26 -4.10 -32.10
N LEU A 312 2.56 -3.96 -32.33
CA LEU A 312 3.58 -4.43 -31.41
C LEU A 312 3.65 -3.57 -30.14
N ALA A 313 3.51 -2.25 -30.24
CA ALA A 313 3.40 -1.36 -29.08
C ALA A 313 2.11 -1.66 -28.29
N ALA A 314 0.98 -1.83 -28.96
CA ALA A 314 -0.29 -2.23 -28.35
C ALA A 314 -0.22 -3.64 -27.73
N LEU A 315 0.43 -4.60 -28.42
CA LEU A 315 0.68 -5.94 -27.90
C LEU A 315 1.65 -5.95 -26.71
N SER A 316 2.66 -5.06 -26.70
CA SER A 316 3.55 -4.91 -25.55
C SER A 316 2.82 -4.32 -24.35
N VAL A 317 1.99 -3.30 -24.57
CA VAL A 317 1.11 -2.74 -23.52
C VAL A 317 0.08 -3.76 -23.08
N LEU A 318 -0.55 -4.48 -24.01
CA LEU A 318 -1.51 -5.54 -23.70
C LEU A 318 -0.83 -6.71 -22.97
N SER A 319 0.40 -7.07 -23.33
CA SER A 319 1.18 -8.09 -22.62
C SER A 319 1.55 -7.65 -21.21
N ILE A 320 1.93 -6.39 -21.01
CA ILE A 320 2.18 -5.81 -19.68
C ILE A 320 0.88 -5.79 -18.88
N VAL A 321 -0.23 -5.36 -19.46
CA VAL A 321 -1.55 -5.35 -18.81
C VAL A 321 -2.00 -6.78 -18.48
N LEU A 322 -1.80 -7.75 -19.38
CA LEU A 322 -2.14 -9.16 -19.12
C LEU A 322 -1.23 -9.82 -18.10
N ILE A 323 0.06 -9.48 -18.08
CA ILE A 323 1.01 -9.94 -17.04
C ILE A 323 0.60 -9.36 -15.68
N VAL A 324 0.32 -8.08 -15.62
CA VAL A 324 -0.17 -7.40 -14.41
C VAL A 324 -1.52 -7.97 -13.96
N ALA A 325 -2.46 -8.20 -14.88
CA ALA A 325 -3.75 -8.78 -14.58
C ALA A 325 -3.66 -10.24 -14.06
N ASN A 326 -2.70 -11.03 -14.54
CA ASN A 326 -2.47 -12.40 -14.05
C ASN A 326 -1.68 -12.47 -12.75
N LEU A 327 -0.79 -11.50 -12.49
CA LEU A 327 0.00 -11.43 -11.27
C LEU A 327 -0.77 -10.80 -10.10
N PHE A 328 -1.76 -9.97 -10.40
CA PHE A 328 -2.55 -9.23 -9.42
C PHE A 328 -4.05 -9.34 -9.71
N PRO A 329 -4.68 -10.48 -9.38
CA PRO A 329 -6.13 -10.67 -9.58
C PRO A 329 -6.98 -9.59 -8.88
N SER A 330 -6.50 -9.01 -7.78
CA SER A 330 -7.12 -7.90 -7.07
C SER A 330 -7.24 -6.62 -7.90
N LEU A 331 -6.32 -6.38 -8.85
CA LEU A 331 -6.41 -5.24 -9.78
C LEU A 331 -7.44 -5.47 -10.88
N VAL A 332 -7.69 -6.72 -11.28
CA VAL A 332 -8.71 -7.06 -12.28
C VAL A 332 -10.11 -6.80 -11.74
N SER A 333 -10.33 -6.96 -10.44
CA SER A 333 -11.61 -6.64 -9.80
C SER A 333 -11.90 -5.13 -9.80
N ILE A 334 -10.88 -4.28 -9.85
CA ILE A 334 -11.04 -2.82 -10.02
C ILE A 334 -11.43 -2.47 -11.46
N TRP A 335 -11.02 -3.30 -12.44
CA TRP A 335 -11.26 -3.12 -13.86
C TRP A 335 -12.43 -3.96 -14.39
N SER A 336 -13.19 -4.65 -13.54
CA SER A 336 -14.33 -5.45 -13.97
C SER A 336 -15.41 -4.53 -14.58
N VAL A 337 -15.83 -4.92 -15.78
CA VAL A 337 -16.82 -4.21 -16.61
C VAL A 337 -18.15 -4.00 -15.87
N ASP A 338 -18.41 -4.79 -14.84
CA ASP A 338 -19.63 -4.72 -14.02
C ASP A 338 -19.80 -3.39 -13.24
N ARG A 339 -18.70 -2.68 -12.91
CA ARG A 339 -18.80 -1.34 -12.32
C ARG A 339 -19.00 -0.22 -13.34
N LEU A 340 -18.60 -0.40 -14.59
CA LEU A 340 -18.86 0.57 -15.66
C LEU A 340 -20.33 0.57 -16.13
N ILE A 341 -21.04 -0.55 -15.94
CA ILE A 341 -22.45 -0.71 -16.34
C ILE A 341 -23.40 -0.09 -15.30
N PHE A 342 -22.96 0.06 -14.01
CA PHE A 342 -23.78 0.61 -12.95
C PHE A 342 -24.15 2.09 -13.12
N PHE A 343 -23.41 2.85 -13.94
CA PHE A 343 -23.74 4.26 -14.23
C PHE A 343 -24.58 4.47 -15.51
N ALA A 344 -24.84 3.42 -16.27
CA ALA A 344 -25.56 3.53 -17.55
C ALA A 344 -26.98 2.93 -17.55
N SER A 345 -27.41 2.31 -16.47
CA SER A 345 -28.74 1.69 -16.39
C SER A 345 -29.43 1.99 -15.06
N SER A 346 -29.96 3.20 -14.94
CA SER A 346 -31.17 3.44 -14.18
C SER A 346 -32.33 3.28 -15.17
N ASP A 347 -32.76 2.06 -15.39
CA ASP A 347 -34.15 1.63 -15.53
C ASP A 347 -34.26 0.21 -16.09
N THR A 348 -35.10 -0.54 -15.40
CA THR A 348 -35.86 -1.74 -15.82
C THR A 348 -35.10 -3.05 -16.03
N THR A 349 -35.49 -3.91 -15.21
CA THR A 349 -36.01 -5.29 -15.27
C THR A 349 -35.19 -6.35 -14.55
N GLU A 350 -35.94 -6.87 -13.58
CA GLU A 350 -35.78 -8.10 -12.82
C GLU A 350 -35.21 -9.27 -13.59
N GLY A 351 -34.32 -10.00 -12.92
CA GLY A 351 -33.84 -11.31 -13.34
C GLY A 351 -33.15 -12.03 -12.17
N THR A 352 -33.92 -12.31 -11.12
CA THR A 352 -33.93 -13.48 -10.24
C THR A 352 -32.64 -14.30 -10.10
N HIS A 353 -31.94 -14.10 -9.01
CA HIS A 353 -31.58 -15.09 -7.98
C HIS A 353 -31.20 -14.37 -6.68
N GLU A 354 -32.10 -13.53 -6.16
CA GLU A 354 -32.18 -13.31 -4.72
C GLU A 354 -32.89 -14.56 -4.16
N THR A 355 -32.13 -15.39 -3.43
CA THR A 355 -32.75 -16.21 -2.41
C THR A 355 -33.53 -15.26 -1.51
N ALA A 356 -34.82 -15.37 -1.50
CA ALA A 356 -35.73 -14.58 -0.66
C ALA A 356 -35.16 -14.55 0.76
N ILE A 357 -34.60 -13.39 1.17
CA ILE A 357 -34.27 -13.13 2.56
C ILE A 357 -35.57 -13.25 3.32
N SER A 358 -35.71 -14.31 4.12
CA SER A 358 -36.87 -14.54 4.94
C SER A 358 -37.05 -13.31 5.84
N ALA A 359 -38.29 -12.84 6.04
CA ALA A 359 -38.61 -11.67 6.86
C ALA A 359 -38.11 -11.73 8.32
N ASN A 360 -37.44 -12.81 8.73
CA ASN A 360 -36.96 -13.10 10.07
C ASN A 360 -35.40 -13.23 10.15
N THR A 361 -34.65 -12.75 9.17
CA THR A 361 -33.17 -12.79 9.25
C THR A 361 -32.66 -11.56 9.98
N VAL A 362 -31.80 -11.76 11.00
CA VAL A 362 -31.16 -10.74 11.81
C VAL A 362 -29.69 -10.69 11.41
N LYS A 363 -29.21 -9.52 10.99
CA LYS A 363 -27.80 -9.31 10.63
C LYS A 363 -27.02 -8.80 11.83
N ILE A 364 -25.86 -9.40 12.10
CA ILE A 364 -24.86 -8.93 13.05
C ILE A 364 -23.61 -8.55 12.23
N GLY A 365 -23.05 -7.37 12.47
CA GLY A 365 -21.85 -6.90 11.78
C GLY A 365 -20.58 -7.40 12.46
N ALA A 366 -19.48 -7.47 11.70
CA ALA A 366 -18.15 -7.66 12.24
C ALA A 366 -17.11 -6.81 11.52
N LEU A 367 -16.24 -6.17 12.29
CA LEU A 367 -15.08 -5.41 11.85
C LEU A 367 -13.84 -6.19 12.28
N LEU A 368 -13.19 -6.86 11.33
CA LEU A 368 -12.06 -7.76 11.61
C LEU A 368 -10.85 -7.39 10.78
N PRO A 369 -9.63 -7.46 11.34
CA PRO A 369 -8.40 -7.24 10.58
C PRO A 369 -8.01 -8.49 9.77
N LEU A 370 -8.72 -8.79 8.67
CA LEU A 370 -8.45 -9.97 7.84
C LEU A 370 -7.17 -9.80 7.02
N SER A 371 -6.76 -8.56 6.80
CA SER A 371 -5.46 -8.19 6.24
C SER A 371 -4.70 -7.23 7.17
N GLY A 372 -3.50 -6.78 6.78
CA GLY A 372 -2.66 -5.90 7.61
C GLY A 372 -1.90 -6.64 8.72
N VAL A 373 -1.45 -5.86 9.73
CA VAL A 373 -0.53 -6.34 10.77
C VAL A 373 -1.12 -7.37 11.73
N SER A 374 -2.44 -7.38 11.93
CA SER A 374 -3.14 -8.30 12.84
C SER A 374 -3.92 -9.41 12.11
N SER A 375 -3.59 -9.66 10.84
CA SER A 375 -4.36 -10.57 9.96
C SER A 375 -4.48 -12.00 10.49
N SER A 376 -3.47 -12.51 11.20
CA SER A 376 -3.52 -13.85 11.78
C SER A 376 -4.61 -13.96 12.85
N SER A 377 -4.73 -12.93 13.71
CA SER A 377 -5.77 -12.84 14.73
C SER A 377 -7.16 -12.64 14.09
N GLY A 378 -7.27 -11.76 13.09
CA GLY A 378 -8.52 -11.51 12.37
C GLY A 378 -9.12 -12.77 11.75
N LYS A 379 -8.31 -13.56 11.03
CA LYS A 379 -8.75 -14.83 10.43
C LYS A 379 -9.16 -15.88 11.47
N SER A 380 -8.47 -15.94 12.60
CA SER A 380 -8.86 -16.83 13.70
C SER A 380 -10.19 -16.40 14.32
N THR A 381 -10.42 -15.08 14.39
CA THR A 381 -11.68 -14.52 14.90
C THR A 381 -12.83 -14.76 13.93
N GLU A 382 -12.62 -14.59 12.62
CA GLU A 382 -13.61 -14.90 11.59
C GLU A 382 -14.06 -16.37 11.68
N ALA A 383 -13.12 -17.31 11.73
CA ALA A 383 -13.43 -18.74 11.88
C ALA A 383 -14.23 -19.06 13.17
N ALA A 384 -13.94 -18.34 14.27
CA ALA A 384 -14.71 -18.49 15.52
C ALA A 384 -16.13 -17.93 15.39
N LEU A 385 -16.31 -16.82 14.69
CA LEU A 385 -17.63 -16.22 14.44
C LEU A 385 -18.48 -17.07 13.49
N ASP A 386 -17.89 -17.65 12.45
CA ASP A 386 -18.55 -18.59 11.54
C ASP A 386 -19.06 -19.82 12.31
N ARG A 387 -18.23 -20.33 13.22
CA ARG A 387 -18.66 -21.44 14.08
C ARG A 387 -19.78 -21.00 15.03
N ALA A 388 -19.69 -19.83 15.65
CA ALA A 388 -20.74 -19.30 16.52
C ALA A 388 -22.06 -19.11 15.78
N LEU A 389 -22.01 -18.58 14.56
CA LEU A 389 -23.17 -18.41 13.69
C LEU A 389 -23.89 -19.73 13.44
N ASN A 390 -23.15 -20.79 13.13
CA ASN A 390 -23.70 -22.11 12.91
C ASN A 390 -24.34 -22.68 14.18
N ASP A 391 -23.66 -22.57 15.31
CA ASP A 391 -24.16 -23.11 16.59
C ASP A 391 -25.38 -22.33 17.09
N VAL A 392 -25.41 -21.00 16.95
CA VAL A 392 -26.56 -20.15 17.28
C VAL A 392 -27.76 -20.49 16.41
N ASN A 393 -27.60 -20.59 15.10
CA ASN A 393 -28.67 -20.92 14.19
C ASN A 393 -29.25 -22.35 14.44
N ALA A 394 -28.39 -23.29 14.79
CA ALA A 394 -28.83 -24.62 15.20
C ALA A 394 -29.65 -24.57 16.48
N TYR A 395 -29.17 -23.86 17.51
CA TYR A 395 -29.90 -23.69 18.78
C TYR A 395 -31.30 -23.08 18.61
N PHE A 396 -31.39 -21.97 17.84
CA PHE A 396 -32.66 -21.31 17.59
C PHE A 396 -33.63 -22.20 16.75
N SER A 397 -33.09 -22.97 15.82
CA SER A 397 -33.86 -23.98 15.08
C SER A 397 -34.46 -25.05 15.99
N ASP A 398 -33.63 -25.60 16.91
CA ASP A 398 -34.03 -26.65 17.84
C ASP A 398 -35.08 -26.19 18.85
N THR A 399 -35.10 -24.87 19.14
CA THR A 399 -36.10 -24.23 19.99
C THR A 399 -37.37 -23.76 19.23
N ASN A 400 -37.52 -24.20 17.96
CA ASN A 400 -38.64 -23.81 17.07
C ASN A 400 -38.76 -22.29 16.83
N SER A 401 -37.67 -21.54 16.95
CA SER A 401 -37.64 -20.13 16.58
C SER A 401 -37.56 -19.97 15.06
N SER A 402 -38.35 -19.02 14.54
CA SER A 402 -38.30 -18.64 13.13
C SER A 402 -37.16 -17.68 12.82
N ILE A 403 -36.43 -17.18 13.84
CA ILE A 403 -35.31 -16.25 13.68
C ILE A 403 -34.13 -16.98 13.12
N ARG A 404 -33.47 -16.37 12.15
CA ARG A 404 -32.15 -16.75 11.60
C ARG A 404 -31.19 -15.59 11.74
N TYR A 405 -29.94 -15.89 12.05
CA TYR A 405 -28.88 -14.92 12.13
C TYR A 405 -28.00 -15.01 10.90
N ASP A 406 -27.46 -13.89 10.51
CA ASP A 406 -26.47 -13.73 9.44
C ASP A 406 -25.33 -12.86 9.93
N LEU A 407 -24.11 -13.10 9.43
CA LEU A 407 -22.90 -12.37 9.81
C LEU A 407 -22.37 -11.59 8.61
N VAL A 408 -22.25 -10.28 8.75
CA VAL A 408 -21.69 -9.40 7.72
C VAL A 408 -20.30 -8.94 8.15
N VAL A 409 -19.27 -9.51 7.54
CA VAL A 409 -17.87 -9.26 7.88
C VAL A 409 -17.27 -8.23 6.94
N HIS A 410 -16.55 -7.25 7.51
CA HIS A 410 -15.72 -6.31 6.76
C HIS A 410 -14.28 -6.35 7.26
N ASP A 411 -13.34 -6.36 6.31
CA ASP A 411 -11.91 -6.25 6.58
C ASP A 411 -11.56 -4.81 6.95
N THR A 412 -10.96 -4.62 8.13
CA THR A 412 -10.49 -3.33 8.63
C THR A 412 -9.05 -3.03 8.21
N GLU A 413 -8.35 -4.00 7.62
CA GLU A 413 -6.94 -3.90 7.22
C GLU A 413 -5.99 -3.53 8.40
N SER A 414 -6.44 -3.69 9.64
CA SER A 414 -5.79 -3.21 10.86
C SER A 414 -5.61 -1.67 10.87
N ASP A 415 -6.50 -0.93 10.21
CA ASP A 415 -6.40 0.52 10.02
C ASP A 415 -7.61 1.26 10.62
N PRO A 416 -7.38 2.27 11.48
CA PRO A 416 -8.45 3.04 12.11
C PRO A 416 -9.39 3.75 11.13
N THR A 417 -8.86 4.27 10.01
CA THR A 417 -9.66 4.99 9.01
C THR A 417 -10.54 4.02 8.24
N THR A 418 -9.96 2.90 7.81
CA THR A 418 -10.70 1.82 7.13
C THR A 418 -11.78 1.26 8.05
N SER A 419 -11.51 1.06 9.35
CA SER A 419 -12.50 0.61 10.33
C SER A 419 -13.71 1.52 10.37
N LEU A 420 -13.52 2.84 10.41
CA LEU A 420 -14.62 3.81 10.39
C LEU A 420 -15.40 3.77 9.07
N GLU A 421 -14.71 3.63 7.94
CA GLU A 421 -15.38 3.51 6.63
C GLU A 421 -16.24 2.25 6.54
N LYS A 422 -15.73 1.10 7.01
CA LYS A 422 -16.46 -0.16 7.00
C LYS A 422 -17.63 -0.14 7.98
N LEU A 423 -17.48 0.52 9.14
CA LEU A 423 -18.59 0.75 10.06
C LEU A 423 -19.74 1.54 9.41
N ARG A 424 -19.41 2.58 8.63
CA ARG A 424 -20.42 3.35 7.89
C ARG A 424 -21.18 2.50 6.86
N LEU A 425 -20.54 1.48 6.29
CA LEU A 425 -21.23 0.54 5.40
C LEU A 425 -22.21 -0.36 6.18
N LEU A 426 -21.78 -0.91 7.31
CA LEU A 426 -22.68 -1.69 8.19
C LEU A 426 -23.88 -0.86 8.67
N ALA A 427 -23.64 0.41 9.01
CA ALA A 427 -24.71 1.33 9.41
C ALA A 427 -25.74 1.60 8.29
N LYS A 428 -25.30 1.68 7.02
CA LYS A 428 -26.21 1.82 5.86
C LYS A 428 -27.08 0.59 5.64
N ASP A 429 -26.60 -0.58 6.04
CA ASP A 429 -27.34 -1.84 5.99
C ASP A 429 -28.21 -2.06 7.23
N ASP A 430 -28.42 -1.01 8.04
CA ASP A 430 -29.22 -0.98 9.27
C ASP A 430 -28.76 -1.99 10.34
N ILE A 431 -27.44 -2.28 10.37
CA ILE A 431 -26.82 -3.17 11.35
C ILE A 431 -26.44 -2.36 12.58
N ARG A 432 -27.03 -2.70 13.73
CA ARG A 432 -26.89 -1.96 14.99
C ARG A 432 -25.96 -2.63 16.02
N ILE A 433 -25.69 -3.92 15.89
CA ILE A 433 -24.71 -4.64 16.73
C ILE A 433 -23.55 -5.06 15.86
N VAL A 434 -22.34 -4.60 16.22
CA VAL A 434 -21.11 -4.85 15.47
C VAL A 434 -20.02 -5.41 16.40
N ILE A 435 -19.47 -6.56 16.03
CA ILE A 435 -18.39 -7.25 16.73
C ILE A 435 -17.05 -6.74 16.23
N GLY A 436 -16.13 -6.42 17.14
CA GLY A 436 -14.89 -5.73 16.79
C GLY A 436 -15.04 -4.21 16.97
N PRO A 437 -14.10 -3.38 16.46
CA PRO A 437 -12.83 -3.81 15.87
C PRO A 437 -11.87 -4.42 16.91
N ALA A 438 -10.73 -4.94 16.41
CA ALA A 438 -9.80 -5.69 17.24
C ALA A 438 -8.85 -4.81 18.07
N THR A 439 -8.32 -3.73 17.50
CA THR A 439 -7.32 -2.89 18.16
C THR A 439 -7.93 -1.67 18.84
N SER A 440 -7.27 -1.16 19.88
CA SER A 440 -7.76 0.02 20.58
C SER A 440 -7.70 1.28 19.71
N ALA A 441 -6.75 1.39 18.79
CA ALA A 441 -6.68 2.50 17.84
C ALA A 441 -7.84 2.50 16.84
N GLU A 442 -8.26 1.32 16.36
CA GLU A 442 -9.45 1.19 15.52
C GLU A 442 -10.73 1.52 16.30
N LEU A 443 -10.80 1.07 17.57
CA LEU A 443 -11.97 1.32 18.43
C LEU A 443 -12.09 2.81 18.76
N GLU A 444 -10.99 3.50 19.05
CA GLU A 444 -10.95 4.95 19.25
C GLU A 444 -11.50 5.71 18.04
N ALA A 445 -11.10 5.31 16.84
CA ALA A 445 -11.50 5.96 15.59
C ALA A 445 -13.02 5.83 15.29
N VAL A 446 -13.64 4.73 15.71
CA VAL A 446 -15.07 4.50 15.45
C VAL A 446 -15.99 5.03 16.54
N LYS A 447 -15.47 5.32 17.74
CA LYS A 447 -16.23 5.67 18.94
C LYS A 447 -17.26 6.79 18.72
N ASP A 448 -16.81 7.93 18.23
CA ASP A 448 -17.65 9.11 18.02
C ASP A 448 -18.80 8.84 17.04
N TYR A 449 -18.57 7.98 16.04
CA TYR A 449 -19.59 7.62 15.07
C TYR A 449 -20.61 6.67 15.69
N VAL A 450 -20.16 5.72 16.48
CA VAL A 450 -20.99 4.73 17.20
C VAL A 450 -21.99 5.43 18.14
N ASP A 451 -21.48 6.35 18.97
CA ASP A 451 -22.31 7.09 19.95
C ASP A 451 -23.34 8.00 19.25
N LYS A 452 -23.04 8.55 18.08
CA LYS A 452 -23.94 9.44 17.32
C LYS A 452 -24.99 8.72 16.49
N ASN A 453 -24.80 7.43 16.17
CA ASN A 453 -25.64 6.70 15.22
C ASN A 453 -26.34 5.50 15.86
N ASP A 454 -26.44 5.44 17.19
CA ASP A 454 -27.13 4.40 17.95
C ASP A 454 -26.70 2.97 17.59
N ILE A 455 -25.38 2.79 17.40
CA ILE A 455 -24.76 1.51 17.12
C ILE A 455 -24.11 0.99 18.40
N ILE A 456 -24.16 -0.29 18.65
CA ILE A 456 -23.40 -0.97 19.69
C ILE A 456 -22.19 -1.64 19.09
N ILE A 457 -21.01 -1.34 19.65
CA ILE A 457 -19.77 -2.05 19.37
C ILE A 457 -19.43 -3.00 20.50
N ILE A 458 -19.06 -4.24 20.16
CA ILE A 458 -18.58 -5.23 21.13
C ILE A 458 -17.20 -5.71 20.72
N SER A 459 -16.15 -5.12 21.29
CA SER A 459 -14.79 -5.52 20.99
C SER A 459 -14.37 -6.77 21.76
N HIS A 460 -13.68 -7.66 21.04
CA HIS A 460 -13.19 -8.93 21.57
C HIS A 460 -11.73 -8.83 22.08
N SER A 461 -11.01 -7.74 21.82
CA SER A 461 -9.57 -7.64 22.11
C SER A 461 -9.03 -6.22 22.39
N SER A 462 -9.83 -5.16 22.28
CA SER A 462 -9.40 -3.82 22.63
C SER A 462 -9.34 -3.64 24.16
N THR A 463 -8.20 -3.15 24.68
CA THR A 463 -7.88 -3.14 26.11
C THR A 463 -7.51 -1.78 26.68
N ALA A 464 -7.32 -0.72 25.87
CA ALA A 464 -6.89 0.60 26.37
C ALA A 464 -7.82 1.16 27.46
N PRO A 465 -7.29 1.60 28.63
CA PRO A 465 -8.08 2.07 29.76
C PRO A 465 -8.95 3.29 29.48
N SER A 466 -8.51 4.23 28.64
CA SER A 466 -9.27 5.45 28.33
C SER A 466 -10.56 5.20 27.54
N LEU A 467 -10.68 4.02 26.91
CA LEU A 467 -11.89 3.59 26.22
C LEU A 467 -12.90 2.89 27.16
N ALA A 468 -12.63 2.81 28.45
CA ALA A 468 -13.55 2.34 29.48
C ALA A 468 -14.42 3.51 29.98
N ILE A 469 -15.50 3.82 29.29
CA ILE A 469 -16.37 4.96 29.56
C ILE A 469 -17.76 4.49 29.95
N GLU A 470 -18.23 4.92 31.09
CA GLU A 470 -19.56 4.55 31.58
C GLU A 470 -20.67 5.17 30.72
N GLY A 471 -21.55 4.32 30.18
CA GLY A 471 -22.74 4.75 29.46
C GLY A 471 -22.53 5.10 27.99
N ASP A 472 -21.34 4.85 27.42
CA ASP A 472 -21.14 4.89 25.96
C ASP A 472 -21.68 3.60 25.28
N ASN A 473 -21.69 3.59 23.96
CA ASN A 473 -22.19 2.45 23.18
C ASN A 473 -21.13 1.37 22.93
N ILE A 474 -20.03 1.37 23.72
CA ILE A 474 -18.90 0.44 23.54
C ILE A 474 -18.87 -0.57 24.69
N PHE A 475 -18.77 -1.84 24.32
CA PHE A 475 -18.60 -2.95 25.23
C PHE A 475 -17.34 -3.74 24.86
N ARG A 476 -16.64 -4.26 25.88
CA ARG A 476 -15.41 -5.07 25.67
C ARG A 476 -15.48 -6.34 26.51
N PHE A 477 -15.44 -7.49 25.85
CA PHE A 477 -15.51 -8.79 26.51
C PHE A 477 -14.13 -9.28 26.99
N VAL A 478 -13.24 -8.33 27.24
CA VAL A 478 -11.90 -8.53 27.79
C VAL A 478 -11.66 -7.52 28.91
N PRO A 479 -10.84 -7.87 29.92
CA PRO A 479 -10.41 -6.90 30.93
C PRO A 479 -9.53 -5.82 30.29
N ASN A 480 -9.54 -4.61 30.87
CA ASN A 480 -8.67 -3.54 30.39
C ASN A 480 -7.22 -3.69 30.88
N ASP A 481 -6.33 -2.92 30.28
CA ASP A 481 -4.88 -3.00 30.48
C ASP A 481 -4.38 -2.65 31.90
N LEU A 482 -5.20 -2.07 32.77
CA LEU A 482 -4.83 -1.87 34.16
C LEU A 482 -4.60 -3.22 34.86
N GLN A 483 -5.39 -4.24 34.53
CA GLN A 483 -5.23 -5.59 35.08
C GLN A 483 -4.00 -6.29 34.47
N GLN A 484 -3.79 -6.16 33.15
CA GLN A 484 -2.60 -6.67 32.49
C GLN A 484 -1.32 -6.06 33.07
N ALA A 485 -1.32 -4.74 33.27
CA ALA A 485 -0.18 -4.01 33.80
C ALA A 485 0.19 -4.47 35.23
N GLU A 486 -0.81 -4.71 36.09
CA GLU A 486 -0.57 -5.27 37.42
C GLU A 486 0.05 -6.67 37.32
N ALA A 487 -0.52 -7.51 36.46
CA ALA A 487 -0.09 -8.91 36.28
C ALA A 487 1.37 -8.99 35.82
N ILE A 488 1.75 -8.29 34.74
CA ILE A 488 3.12 -8.35 34.20
C ILE A 488 4.14 -7.65 35.11
N SER A 489 3.75 -6.55 35.78
CA SER A 489 4.63 -5.89 36.73
C SER A 489 5.00 -6.81 37.88
N ARG A 490 4.05 -7.59 38.41
CA ARG A 490 4.30 -8.60 39.45
C ARG A 490 5.24 -9.70 38.93
N VAL A 491 5.06 -10.22 37.74
CA VAL A 491 5.95 -11.22 37.16
C VAL A 491 7.37 -10.70 37.03
N MET A 492 7.55 -9.48 36.50
CA MET A 492 8.89 -8.86 36.42
C MET A 492 9.53 -8.72 37.81
N TRP A 493 8.78 -8.24 38.79
CA TRP A 493 9.26 -8.08 40.13
C TRP A 493 9.67 -9.39 40.82
N ASP A 494 8.83 -10.43 40.70
CA ASP A 494 9.07 -11.75 41.29
C ASP A 494 10.24 -12.46 40.62
N GLN A 495 10.47 -12.21 39.34
CA GLN A 495 11.65 -12.69 38.59
C GLN A 495 12.92 -11.89 38.87
N GLY A 496 12.87 -10.90 39.81
CA GLY A 496 14.01 -10.18 40.31
C GLY A 496 14.37 -8.92 39.54
N ILE A 497 13.56 -8.49 38.54
CA ILE A 497 13.77 -7.25 37.81
C ILE A 497 13.65 -6.06 38.78
N ARG A 498 14.52 -5.08 38.61
CA ARG A 498 14.54 -3.83 39.39
C ARG A 498 14.61 -2.57 38.55
N MET A 499 15.05 -2.71 37.29
CA MET A 499 15.08 -1.67 36.27
C MET A 499 14.32 -2.16 35.02
N VAL A 500 13.32 -1.40 34.58
CA VAL A 500 12.58 -1.66 33.35
C VAL A 500 12.89 -0.58 32.33
N ILE A 501 13.20 -1.00 31.11
CA ILE A 501 13.41 -0.14 29.94
C ILE A 501 12.24 -0.39 28.98
N PRO A 502 11.31 0.57 28.82
CA PRO A 502 10.18 0.40 27.93
C PRO A 502 10.58 0.53 26.45
N PHE A 503 9.93 -0.27 25.61
CA PHE A 503 9.96 -0.20 24.16
C PHE A 503 8.54 -0.45 23.64
N TRP A 504 7.87 0.56 23.09
CA TRP A 504 6.43 0.54 22.88
C TRP A 504 6.00 1.20 21.57
N ARG A 505 4.88 0.73 21.03
CA ARG A 505 4.24 1.33 19.86
C ARG A 505 3.54 2.64 20.24
N ASP A 506 3.74 3.69 19.43
CA ASP A 506 3.20 5.03 19.66
C ASP A 506 1.74 5.12 19.16
N ASP A 507 0.85 4.43 19.88
CA ASP A 507 -0.59 4.54 19.76
C ASP A 507 -1.23 4.45 21.15
N ILE A 508 -2.56 4.58 21.21
CA ILE A 508 -3.31 4.56 22.48
C ILE A 508 -3.04 3.28 23.30
N PHE A 509 -3.00 2.10 22.65
CA PHE A 509 -2.71 0.83 23.33
C PHE A 509 -1.31 0.83 23.92
N GLY A 510 -0.28 1.13 23.11
CA GLY A 510 1.10 1.08 23.56
C GLY A 510 1.41 2.11 24.64
N HIS A 511 0.89 3.32 24.47
CA HIS A 511 1.12 4.42 25.42
C HIS A 511 0.49 4.15 26.78
N GLU A 512 -0.77 3.77 26.83
CA GLU A 512 -1.51 3.61 28.07
C GLU A 512 -1.07 2.36 28.85
N LEU A 513 -0.84 1.25 28.16
CA LEU A 513 -0.33 0.03 28.81
C LEU A 513 1.07 0.25 29.37
N MET A 514 1.97 0.91 28.61
CA MET A 514 3.31 1.27 29.12
C MET A 514 3.24 2.14 30.38
N GLN A 515 2.37 3.16 30.38
CA GLN A 515 2.20 4.02 31.54
C GLN A 515 1.63 3.26 32.77
N ALA A 516 0.66 2.38 32.54
CA ALA A 516 0.07 1.56 33.60
C ALA A 516 1.11 0.59 34.21
N VAL A 517 1.95 -0.03 33.38
CA VAL A 517 3.06 -0.87 33.86
C VAL A 517 4.08 -0.06 34.65
N ARG A 518 4.45 1.13 34.17
CA ARG A 518 5.33 2.03 34.88
C ARG A 518 4.81 2.35 36.29
N ALA A 519 3.55 2.79 36.36
CA ALA A 519 2.93 3.15 37.65
C ALA A 519 2.91 1.99 38.64
N ASN A 520 2.60 0.78 38.20
CA ASN A 520 2.59 -0.41 39.03
C ASN A 520 4.00 -0.82 39.46
N PHE A 521 4.97 -0.80 38.55
CA PHE A 521 6.34 -1.23 38.84
C PHE A 521 7.07 -0.25 39.78
N GLU A 522 6.91 1.07 39.56
CA GLU A 522 7.43 2.11 40.48
C GLU A 522 6.78 2.00 41.86
N LYS A 523 5.48 1.70 41.96
CA LYS A 523 4.78 1.46 43.24
C LYS A 523 5.37 0.27 44.00
N MET A 524 5.91 -0.75 43.33
CA MET A 524 6.59 -1.88 43.94
C MET A 524 8.02 -1.53 44.39
N GLY A 525 8.53 -0.33 44.10
CA GLY A 525 9.88 0.10 44.39
C GLY A 525 10.90 -0.15 43.30
N GLY A 526 10.46 -0.48 42.10
CA GLY A 526 11.29 -0.61 40.93
C GLY A 526 11.62 0.73 40.26
N GLU A 527 12.63 0.72 39.40
CA GLU A 527 12.98 1.88 38.58
C GLU A 527 12.50 1.65 37.12
N PHE A 528 12.02 2.73 36.52
CA PHE A 528 11.62 2.77 35.13
C PHE A 528 12.49 3.79 34.38
N ASP A 529 12.99 3.44 33.20
CA ASP A 529 13.90 4.32 32.46
C ASP A 529 13.14 5.51 31.87
N LYS A 530 13.34 6.71 32.50
CA LYS A 530 12.63 7.94 32.14
C LYS A 530 13.01 8.52 30.78
N ASP A 531 14.22 8.21 30.28
CA ASP A 531 14.67 8.70 28.98
C ASP A 531 14.09 7.89 27.83
N SER A 532 13.56 6.71 28.12
CA SER A 532 12.99 5.80 27.13
C SER A 532 11.55 6.14 26.70
N GLU A 533 10.94 7.19 27.26
CA GLU A 533 9.70 7.78 26.71
C GLU A 533 9.85 8.19 25.22
N ARG A 534 11.09 8.30 24.74
CA ARG A 534 11.43 8.60 23.34
C ARG A 534 11.59 7.37 22.47
N ILE A 535 11.47 6.15 23.02
CA ILE A 535 11.63 4.89 22.29
C ILE A 535 10.27 4.38 21.76
N GLY A 536 9.22 5.18 21.79
CA GLY A 536 7.98 4.90 21.09
C GLY A 536 8.23 4.86 19.59
N TYR A 537 7.82 3.78 18.95
CA TYR A 537 7.80 3.73 17.49
C TYR A 537 6.36 3.97 17.00
N ALA A 538 6.19 4.84 16.02
CA ALA A 538 4.90 5.04 15.40
C ALA A 538 4.53 3.80 14.58
N PRO A 539 3.53 3.02 14.99
CA PRO A 539 2.93 2.04 14.10
C PRO A 539 2.26 2.86 13.00
N ARG A 540 2.87 2.94 11.85
CA ARG A 540 2.18 3.53 10.71
C ARG A 540 1.03 2.60 10.38
N THR A 541 -0.17 3.08 10.68
CA THR A 541 -1.44 2.43 10.43
C THR A 541 -1.48 1.85 9.01
N GLY A 542 -1.93 0.61 8.91
CA GLY A 542 -2.26 -0.28 7.79
C GLY A 542 -1.85 0.06 6.35
N GLN A 543 -1.81 1.31 5.99
CA GLN A 543 -1.50 1.77 4.65
C GLN A 543 -0.03 1.63 4.22
N LEU A 544 0.87 1.33 5.14
CA LEU A 544 2.31 1.13 4.89
C LEU A 544 2.80 -0.26 5.29
N ALA A 545 1.92 -1.13 5.79
CA ALA A 545 2.32 -2.43 6.32
C ALA A 545 2.98 -3.36 5.28
N ALA A 546 2.75 -3.13 4.01
CA ALA A 546 3.30 -3.95 2.95
C ALA A 546 4.62 -3.42 2.37
N SER A 547 4.87 -2.10 2.35
CA SER A 547 6.19 -1.50 2.04
C SER A 547 7.13 -1.47 3.24
N LEU A 548 6.60 -1.71 4.41
CA LEU A 548 7.24 -1.61 5.72
C LEU A 548 8.35 -2.64 5.98
N HIS A 549 8.50 -3.72 5.20
CA HIS A 549 9.60 -4.65 5.46
C HIS A 549 10.97 -3.98 5.33
N ARG A 550 11.12 -2.99 4.46
CA ARG A 550 12.40 -2.27 4.28
C ARG A 550 12.49 -0.98 5.09
N ILE A 551 11.40 -0.21 5.18
CA ILE A 551 11.36 1.02 5.99
C ILE A 551 11.36 0.67 7.48
N ASN A 552 10.69 -0.41 7.89
CA ASN A 552 10.77 -0.95 9.24
C ASN A 552 12.18 -1.37 9.59
N PHE A 553 12.93 -1.97 8.67
CA PHE A 553 14.28 -2.44 8.94
C PHE A 553 15.18 -1.30 9.48
N ILE A 554 15.07 -0.11 8.94
CA ILE A 554 15.92 1.04 9.30
C ILE A 554 15.37 1.82 10.48
N MET A 555 14.05 2.00 10.55
CA MET A 555 13.43 2.63 11.71
C MET A 555 13.67 1.80 12.97
N TRP A 556 13.59 0.48 12.87
CA TRP A 556 13.88 -0.43 13.97
C TRP A 556 15.36 -0.39 14.36
N ASP A 557 16.29 -0.34 13.43
CA ASP A 557 17.73 -0.31 13.73
C ASP A 557 18.09 0.94 14.55
N ASN A 558 17.58 2.11 14.21
CA ASN A 558 17.79 3.33 14.99
C ASN A 558 17.12 3.24 16.38
N ALA A 559 15.90 2.73 16.45
CA ALA A 559 15.21 2.51 17.72
C ALA A 559 15.93 1.46 18.58
N LEU A 560 16.41 0.37 17.96
CA LEU A 560 17.16 -0.67 18.63
C LEU A 560 18.55 -0.21 19.07
N LYS A 561 19.27 0.59 18.30
CA LYS A 561 20.52 1.24 18.72
C LYS A 561 20.32 2.17 19.91
N PHE A 562 19.23 2.94 19.92
CA PHE A 562 18.89 3.76 21.07
C PHE A 562 18.57 2.87 22.28
N LEU A 563 17.72 1.85 22.12
CA LEU A 563 17.42 0.88 23.17
C LEU A 563 18.68 0.20 23.70
N GLU A 564 19.59 -0.21 22.81
CA GLU A 564 20.88 -0.80 23.16
C GLU A 564 21.72 0.16 24.03
N SER A 565 21.74 1.46 23.69
CA SER A 565 22.41 2.47 24.50
C SER A 565 21.80 2.61 25.91
N ARG A 566 20.46 2.47 26.03
CA ARG A 566 19.77 2.49 27.33
C ARG A 566 20.08 1.26 28.16
N VAL A 567 20.05 0.08 27.53
CA VAL A 567 20.45 -1.19 28.19
C VAL A 567 21.91 -1.11 28.63
N GLN A 568 22.82 -0.62 27.78
CA GLN A 568 24.22 -0.43 28.11
C GLN A 568 24.41 0.50 29.33
N ASN A 569 23.65 1.58 29.39
CA ASN A 569 23.67 2.50 30.52
C ASN A 569 23.15 1.82 31.81
N ALA A 570 22.04 1.08 31.72
CA ALA A 570 21.48 0.35 32.84
C ALA A 570 22.45 -0.73 33.39
N LEU A 571 23.21 -1.39 32.52
CA LEU A 571 24.24 -2.39 32.88
C LEU A 571 25.41 -1.80 33.68
N THR A 572 25.60 -0.48 33.69
CA THR A 572 26.59 0.16 34.57
C THR A 572 26.14 0.21 36.01
N LYS A 573 24.82 0.13 36.25
CA LYS A 573 24.19 0.29 37.59
C LYS A 573 23.60 -1.02 38.12
N TYR A 574 23.11 -1.87 37.25
CA TYR A 574 22.42 -3.12 37.57
C TYR A 574 23.08 -4.33 36.92
N ALA A 575 23.03 -5.49 37.58
CA ALA A 575 23.39 -6.75 36.99
C ALA A 575 22.36 -7.14 35.87
N PRO A 576 22.77 -7.87 34.83
CA PRO A 576 21.88 -8.20 33.69
C PRO A 576 20.55 -8.84 34.09
N ASP A 577 20.55 -9.68 35.12
CA ASP A 577 19.36 -10.38 35.64
C ASP A 577 18.38 -9.45 36.39
N LYS A 578 18.77 -8.20 36.63
CA LYS A 578 17.95 -7.15 37.27
C LYS A 578 17.35 -6.18 36.29
N ILE A 579 17.68 -6.28 35.00
CA ILE A 579 17.20 -5.42 33.94
C ILE A 579 16.19 -6.18 33.08
N GLY A 580 15.03 -5.56 32.83
CA GLY A 580 14.02 -6.05 31.89
C GLY A 580 13.72 -5.02 30.81
N VAL A 581 13.65 -5.45 29.55
CA VAL A 581 13.03 -4.67 28.49
C VAL A 581 11.55 -5.03 28.45
N TYR A 582 10.68 -4.03 28.59
CA TYR A 582 9.24 -4.22 28.48
C TYR A 582 8.76 -3.71 27.11
N MET A 583 8.25 -4.62 26.30
CA MET A 583 7.84 -4.35 24.92
C MET A 583 6.33 -4.39 24.78
N VAL A 584 5.72 -3.29 24.30
CA VAL A 584 4.32 -3.27 23.88
C VAL A 584 4.27 -3.20 22.36
N SER A 585 3.77 -4.25 21.74
CA SER A 585 3.79 -4.43 20.29
C SER A 585 2.65 -5.35 19.84
N LEU A 586 2.43 -5.46 18.55
CA LEU A 586 1.58 -6.48 17.91
C LEU A 586 2.47 -7.41 17.04
N ASP A 587 2.04 -7.73 15.82
CA ASP A 587 2.80 -8.62 14.91
C ASP A 587 4.18 -8.06 14.51
N GLU A 588 4.43 -6.74 14.72
CA GLU A 588 5.74 -6.10 14.50
C GLU A 588 6.85 -6.68 15.39
N VAL A 589 6.52 -7.39 16.44
CA VAL A 589 7.50 -8.11 17.29
C VAL A 589 8.44 -8.97 16.45
N THR A 590 7.93 -9.58 15.38
CA THR A 590 8.73 -10.47 14.52
C THR A 590 9.86 -9.73 13.80
N PRO A 591 9.63 -8.70 12.97
CA PRO A 591 10.72 -7.96 12.32
C PRO A 591 11.63 -7.24 13.33
N ILE A 592 11.09 -6.78 14.47
CA ILE A 592 11.89 -6.19 15.54
C ILE A 592 12.89 -7.21 16.09
N PHE A 593 12.47 -8.44 16.36
CA PHE A 593 13.34 -9.49 16.93
C PHE A 593 14.36 -10.05 15.93
N ILE A 594 14.03 -10.09 14.63
CA ILE A 594 14.99 -10.39 13.57
C ILE A 594 16.17 -9.41 13.64
N GLN A 595 15.90 -8.13 13.81
CA GLN A 595 16.96 -7.11 13.91
C GLN A 595 17.64 -7.12 15.27
N ALA A 596 16.88 -7.23 16.37
CA ALA A 596 17.42 -7.27 17.72
C ALA A 596 18.40 -8.45 17.91
N TYR A 597 18.24 -9.52 17.15
CA TYR A 597 19.18 -10.64 17.12
C TYR A 597 20.61 -10.21 16.78
N ASN A 598 20.76 -9.18 15.96
CA ASN A 598 22.06 -8.60 15.59
C ASN A 598 22.62 -7.58 16.61
N HIS A 599 21.92 -7.37 17.72
CA HIS A 599 22.31 -6.48 18.82
C HIS A 599 22.68 -7.27 20.09
N PRO A 600 23.93 -7.72 20.25
CA PRO A 600 24.31 -8.66 21.33
C PRO A 600 24.05 -8.16 22.74
N ILE A 601 24.01 -6.83 22.94
CA ILE A 601 23.75 -6.23 24.26
C ILE A 601 22.29 -6.47 24.65
N LEU A 602 21.36 -6.41 23.70
CA LEU A 602 19.95 -6.61 23.95
C LEU A 602 19.62 -8.05 24.37
N SER A 603 20.44 -9.03 23.96
CA SER A 603 20.29 -10.43 24.37
C SER A 603 20.80 -10.74 25.79
N LYS A 604 21.45 -9.75 26.47
CA LYS A 604 21.98 -9.95 27.83
C LYS A 604 20.94 -9.75 28.92
N VAL A 605 19.80 -9.21 28.61
CA VAL A 605 18.72 -8.85 29.55
C VAL A 605 17.45 -9.61 29.22
N LYS A 606 16.55 -9.74 30.20
CA LYS A 606 15.26 -10.38 29.98
C LYS A 606 14.32 -9.45 29.23
N TRP A 607 13.44 -10.04 28.41
CA TRP A 607 12.40 -9.30 27.71
C TRP A 607 11.01 -9.76 28.15
N TYR A 608 10.12 -8.81 28.22
CA TYR A 608 8.72 -8.98 28.57
C TYR A 608 7.85 -8.32 27.51
N GLY A 609 6.83 -9.01 27.04
CA GLY A 609 5.90 -8.50 26.05
C GLY A 609 4.55 -8.13 26.64
N SER A 610 3.63 -7.79 25.75
CA SER A 610 2.22 -7.58 26.03
C SER A 610 1.37 -8.74 25.48
N ASP A 611 0.07 -8.68 25.73
CA ASP A 611 -0.91 -9.61 25.14
C ASP A 611 -0.90 -9.56 23.59
N GLY A 612 -0.61 -8.40 23.01
CA GLY A 612 -0.49 -8.22 21.56
C GLY A 612 0.67 -8.98 20.91
N THR A 613 1.68 -9.42 21.71
CA THR A 613 2.82 -10.19 21.23
C THR A 613 2.74 -11.69 21.58
N ALA A 614 1.81 -12.05 22.45
CA ALA A 614 1.64 -13.44 22.88
C ALA A 614 1.12 -14.34 21.76
N LEU A 615 1.63 -15.58 21.70
CA LEU A 615 1.20 -16.62 20.76
C LEU A 615 1.40 -16.24 19.27
N ASN A 616 2.28 -15.28 18.97
CA ASN A 616 2.57 -14.87 17.59
C ASN A 616 3.25 -16.00 16.82
N GLU A 617 2.55 -16.55 15.82
CA GLU A 617 3.04 -17.66 14.99
C GLU A 617 4.18 -17.22 14.04
N LYS A 618 4.17 -15.97 13.55
CA LYS A 618 5.23 -15.46 12.67
C LYS A 618 6.57 -15.44 13.40
N LEU A 619 6.55 -15.10 14.69
CA LEU A 619 7.74 -15.06 15.53
C LEU A 619 8.39 -16.43 15.65
N ILE A 620 7.63 -17.50 15.98
CA ILE A 620 8.19 -18.85 16.16
C ILE A 620 8.55 -19.54 14.85
N ARG A 621 8.01 -19.09 13.72
CA ARG A 621 8.38 -19.59 12.38
C ARG A 621 9.65 -18.96 11.84
N ASN A 622 10.05 -17.79 12.34
CA ASN A 622 11.31 -17.15 11.96
C ASN A 622 12.41 -17.55 12.92
N HIS A 623 13.50 -18.10 12.39
CA HIS A 623 14.59 -18.67 13.19
C HIS A 623 15.28 -17.63 14.09
N GLU A 624 15.62 -16.47 13.56
CA GLU A 624 16.34 -15.42 14.28
C GLU A 624 15.48 -14.79 15.36
N ALA A 625 14.21 -14.45 15.01
CA ALA A 625 13.27 -13.90 15.97
C ALA A 625 12.97 -14.89 17.12
N ALA A 626 12.75 -16.16 16.79
CA ALA A 626 12.49 -17.20 17.80
C ALA A 626 13.70 -17.44 18.70
N LEU A 627 14.90 -17.45 18.13
CA LEU A 627 16.14 -17.63 18.88
C LEU A 627 16.40 -16.45 19.83
N PHE A 628 16.13 -15.22 19.38
CA PHE A 628 16.19 -14.03 20.23
C PHE A 628 15.20 -14.12 21.39
N ALA A 629 13.95 -14.52 21.12
CA ALA A 629 12.92 -14.69 22.14
C ALA A 629 13.32 -15.75 23.20
N VAL A 630 13.91 -16.88 22.76
CA VAL A 630 14.43 -17.93 23.66
C VAL A 630 15.57 -17.38 24.52
N ASN A 631 16.56 -16.73 23.90
CA ASN A 631 17.75 -16.22 24.58
C ASN A 631 17.43 -15.17 25.63
N THR A 632 16.37 -14.37 25.41
CA THR A 632 15.93 -13.29 26.29
C THR A 632 14.83 -13.71 27.28
N SER A 633 14.42 -14.97 27.25
CA SER A 633 13.32 -15.51 28.07
C SER A 633 12.03 -14.69 27.89
N PHE A 634 11.70 -14.33 26.64
CA PHE A 634 10.60 -13.45 26.30
C PHE A 634 9.26 -13.95 26.86
N THR A 635 8.77 -13.27 27.90
CA THR A 635 7.57 -13.63 28.65
C THR A 635 6.43 -12.70 28.33
N ASN A 636 5.27 -13.26 27.95
CA ASN A 636 4.11 -12.49 27.48
C ASN A 636 2.87 -12.87 28.29
N PRO A 637 2.15 -11.88 28.87
CA PRO A 637 0.83 -12.10 29.42
C PRO A 637 -0.20 -12.13 28.29
N ILE A 638 -1.23 -12.93 28.45
CA ILE A 638 -2.44 -12.82 27.63
C ILE A 638 -3.64 -13.18 28.48
N TYR A 639 -4.78 -12.53 28.24
CA TYR A 639 -6.02 -12.92 28.85
C TYR A 639 -6.28 -14.42 28.61
N GLY A 640 -6.41 -15.19 29.68
CA GLY A 640 -6.35 -16.64 29.62
C GLY A 640 -7.50 -17.32 30.38
N PHE A 641 -7.59 -18.61 30.18
CA PHE A 641 -8.66 -19.45 30.71
C PHE A 641 -8.09 -20.60 31.56
N GLN A 642 -7.13 -20.27 32.45
CA GLN A 642 -6.30 -21.24 33.18
C GLN A 642 -7.03 -22.38 33.85
N ASN A 643 -8.17 -22.10 34.46
CA ASN A 643 -8.88 -23.04 35.28
C ASN A 643 -10.01 -23.78 34.56
N MET A 644 -10.14 -23.52 33.24
CA MET A 644 -11.20 -24.14 32.46
C MET A 644 -10.76 -25.48 31.85
N LYS A 645 -11.07 -26.58 32.52
CA LYS A 645 -11.23 -27.87 31.86
C LYS A 645 -12.53 -27.84 31.04
N ASN A 646 -12.57 -26.98 30.03
CA ASN A 646 -13.73 -26.80 29.18
C ASN A 646 -13.48 -27.50 27.84
N GLU A 647 -14.09 -28.68 27.68
CA GLU A 647 -13.99 -29.47 26.46
C GLU A 647 -14.51 -28.71 25.23
N LYS A 648 -15.53 -27.86 25.40
CA LYS A 648 -16.07 -27.03 24.32
C LYS A 648 -15.03 -26.01 23.82
N LEU A 649 -14.30 -25.38 24.74
CA LEU A 649 -13.21 -24.47 24.37
C LEU A 649 -12.10 -25.21 23.63
N ALA A 650 -11.67 -26.37 24.13
CA ALA A 650 -10.64 -27.17 23.49
C ALA A 650 -11.02 -27.60 22.07
N ASN A 651 -12.27 -28.01 21.87
CA ASN A 651 -12.80 -28.41 20.57
C ASN A 651 -12.90 -27.19 19.62
N LEU A 652 -13.38 -26.05 20.08
CA LEU A 652 -13.43 -24.81 19.31
C LEU A 652 -12.04 -24.39 18.83
N LEU A 653 -11.06 -24.33 19.74
CA LEU A 653 -9.69 -23.93 19.37
C LEU A 653 -9.02 -24.94 18.42
N ALA A 654 -9.30 -26.23 18.57
CA ALA A 654 -8.80 -27.27 17.66
C ALA A 654 -9.40 -27.12 16.25
N GLU A 655 -10.69 -26.82 16.17
CA GLU A 655 -11.40 -26.58 14.90
C GLU A 655 -10.86 -25.33 14.19
N ILE A 656 -10.78 -24.19 14.89
CA ILE A 656 -10.21 -22.95 14.34
C ILE A 656 -8.79 -23.23 13.83
N ARG A 657 -7.94 -23.92 14.61
CA ARG A 657 -6.59 -24.29 14.18
C ARG A 657 -6.60 -25.10 12.89
N SER A 658 -7.53 -26.02 12.72
CA SER A 658 -7.62 -26.84 11.51
C SER A 658 -8.03 -26.04 10.27
N GLN A 659 -8.80 -24.99 10.45
CA GLN A 659 -9.29 -24.12 9.36
C GLN A 659 -8.23 -23.09 8.93
N VAL A 660 -7.63 -22.38 9.90
CA VAL A 660 -6.71 -21.28 9.60
C VAL A 660 -5.23 -21.67 9.60
N HIS A 661 -4.90 -22.92 10.00
CA HIS A 661 -3.54 -23.47 10.06
C HIS A 661 -2.54 -22.66 10.91
N VAL A 662 -3.05 -21.87 11.86
CA VAL A 662 -2.29 -21.14 12.87
C VAL A 662 -2.86 -21.39 14.26
N SER A 663 -2.07 -21.16 15.31
CA SER A 663 -2.58 -21.26 16.68
C SER A 663 -3.60 -20.14 16.93
N PRO A 664 -4.85 -20.46 17.27
CA PRO A 664 -5.87 -19.44 17.52
C PRO A 664 -5.52 -18.63 18.77
N SER A 665 -5.74 -17.32 18.68
CA SER A 665 -5.68 -16.42 19.84
C SER A 665 -6.82 -16.74 20.81
N PRO A 666 -6.62 -16.63 22.14
CA PRO A 666 -7.73 -16.64 23.10
C PRO A 666 -8.86 -15.66 22.78
N TYR A 667 -8.54 -14.54 22.15
CA TYR A 667 -9.51 -13.54 21.74
C TYR A 667 -10.51 -14.04 20.67
N SER A 668 -10.14 -15.04 19.86
CA SER A 668 -11.12 -15.66 18.94
C SER A 668 -12.21 -16.42 19.67
N ALA A 669 -11.89 -17.06 20.81
CA ALA A 669 -12.91 -17.68 21.66
C ALA A 669 -13.81 -16.65 22.37
N VAL A 670 -13.26 -15.47 22.69
CA VAL A 670 -14.07 -14.35 23.20
C VAL A 670 -15.06 -13.88 22.13
N ALA A 671 -14.67 -13.77 20.88
CA ALA A 671 -15.55 -13.38 19.78
C ALA A 671 -16.69 -14.41 19.57
N TYR A 672 -16.43 -15.70 19.74
CA TYR A 672 -17.46 -16.75 19.74
C TYR A 672 -18.52 -16.46 20.80
N ASP A 673 -18.13 -16.18 22.05
CA ASP A 673 -19.08 -15.83 23.12
C ASP A 673 -19.83 -14.54 22.88
N ILE A 674 -19.17 -13.52 22.28
CA ILE A 674 -19.81 -12.26 21.89
C ILE A 674 -20.94 -12.50 20.92
N PHE A 675 -20.75 -13.36 19.91
CA PHE A 675 -21.79 -13.64 18.93
C PHE A 675 -23.03 -14.25 19.57
N TRP A 676 -22.85 -15.16 20.52
CA TRP A 676 -23.95 -15.73 21.32
C TRP A 676 -24.70 -14.64 22.10
N VAL A 677 -23.96 -13.76 22.78
CA VAL A 677 -24.59 -12.67 23.56
C VAL A 677 -25.30 -11.68 22.64
N ALA A 678 -24.73 -11.34 21.49
CA ALA A 678 -25.35 -10.48 20.48
C ALA A 678 -26.67 -11.08 19.96
N ALA A 679 -26.68 -12.37 19.64
CA ALA A 679 -27.89 -13.07 19.22
C ALA A 679 -28.96 -13.13 20.30
N MET A 680 -28.59 -13.39 21.56
CA MET A 680 -29.50 -13.34 22.69
C MET A 680 -30.08 -11.95 22.90
N THR A 681 -29.28 -10.91 22.76
CA THR A 681 -29.68 -9.50 22.86
C THR A 681 -30.74 -9.16 21.82
N GLU A 682 -30.48 -9.48 20.55
CA GLU A 682 -31.43 -9.27 19.45
C GLU A 682 -32.77 -10.04 19.68
N ASN A 683 -32.71 -11.26 20.20
CA ASN A 683 -33.90 -12.04 20.52
C ASN A 683 -34.72 -11.40 21.63
N ILE A 684 -34.08 -10.85 22.67
CA ILE A 684 -34.78 -10.17 23.78
C ILE A 684 -35.44 -8.89 23.27
N THR A 685 -34.72 -8.04 22.53
CA THR A 685 -35.24 -6.77 22.02
C THR A 685 -36.42 -6.95 21.09
N ARG A 686 -36.37 -7.89 20.17
CA ARG A 686 -37.49 -8.20 19.26
C ARG A 686 -38.75 -8.67 20.00
N ASN A 687 -38.60 -9.42 21.07
CA ASN A 687 -39.71 -9.84 21.90
C ASN A 687 -40.35 -8.67 22.70
N ILE A 688 -39.55 -7.65 23.04
CA ILE A 688 -40.05 -6.42 23.67
C ILE A 688 -40.78 -5.57 22.64
N GLU A 689 -40.24 -5.41 21.42
CA GLU A 689 -40.81 -4.60 20.34
C GLU A 689 -42.12 -5.12 19.79
N SER A 690 -42.32 -6.43 19.77
CA SER A 690 -43.64 -7.00 19.44
C SER A 690 -44.78 -6.47 20.32
N ASN A 691 -44.42 -5.81 21.43
CA ASN A 691 -45.36 -5.26 22.42
C ASN A 691 -45.35 -3.72 22.54
N VAL A 692 -44.46 -3.00 21.84
CA VAL A 692 -44.33 -1.53 21.93
C VAL A 692 -44.11 -0.91 20.54
N THR A 693 -44.98 0.01 20.16
CA THR A 693 -44.96 0.73 18.87
C THR A 693 -44.14 2.04 18.99
N SER A 694 -42.84 1.98 19.10
CA SER A 694 -41.96 3.17 18.86
C SER A 694 -40.49 2.81 18.71
N ASN A 695 -39.75 3.64 17.97
CA ASN A 695 -38.35 3.54 17.65
C ASN A 695 -37.50 2.89 18.75
N GLN A 696 -36.70 1.89 18.37
CA GLN A 696 -35.73 1.21 19.23
C GLN A 696 -34.87 2.24 19.96
N ASP A 697 -35.13 2.42 21.24
CA ASP A 697 -34.25 3.22 22.09
C ASP A 697 -32.94 2.43 22.27
N ILE A 698 -31.77 3.02 21.90
CA ILE A 698 -30.44 2.43 22.09
C ILE A 698 -30.26 1.94 23.54
N GLN A 699 -30.86 2.61 24.50
CA GLN A 699 -30.81 2.23 25.92
C GLN A 699 -31.49 0.86 26.19
N VAL A 700 -32.54 0.53 25.47
CA VAL A 700 -33.19 -0.80 25.56
C VAL A 700 -32.24 -1.88 25.06
N LEU A 701 -31.56 -1.62 23.94
CA LEU A 701 -30.57 -2.54 23.36
C LEU A 701 -29.38 -2.73 24.29
N MET A 702 -28.83 -1.64 24.87
CA MET A 702 -27.72 -1.68 25.84
C MET A 702 -28.11 -2.46 27.13
N ASN A 703 -29.30 -2.23 27.64
CA ASN A 703 -29.78 -2.95 28.82
C ASN A 703 -29.96 -4.44 28.51
N ALA A 704 -30.51 -4.78 27.34
CA ALA A 704 -30.66 -6.17 26.90
C ALA A 704 -29.29 -6.84 26.73
N LEU A 705 -28.29 -6.12 26.16
CA LEU A 705 -26.91 -6.62 26.02
C LEU A 705 -26.30 -6.91 27.39
N THR A 706 -26.37 -5.95 28.32
CA THR A 706 -25.82 -6.09 29.65
C THR A 706 -26.47 -7.26 30.40
N SER A 707 -27.78 -7.41 30.28
CA SER A 707 -28.52 -8.54 30.85
C SER A 707 -28.10 -9.88 30.23
N SER A 708 -27.99 -9.94 28.91
CA SER A 708 -27.52 -11.13 28.18
C SER A 708 -26.13 -11.51 28.61
N ALA A 709 -25.19 -10.55 28.61
CA ALA A 709 -23.80 -10.77 29.00
C ALA A 709 -23.69 -11.26 30.45
N ASN A 710 -24.42 -10.67 31.37
CA ASN A 710 -24.37 -11.05 32.79
C ASN A 710 -24.98 -12.43 33.09
N SER A 711 -25.85 -12.91 32.24
CA SER A 711 -26.50 -14.23 32.38
C SER A 711 -25.80 -15.34 31.60
N TYR A 712 -24.96 -15.00 30.64
CA TYR A 712 -24.29 -15.97 29.78
C TYR A 712 -22.98 -16.52 30.39
N SER A 713 -22.85 -17.82 30.35
CA SER A 713 -21.61 -18.52 30.68
C SER A 713 -21.13 -19.31 29.45
N GLY A 714 -20.20 -18.73 28.74
CA GLY A 714 -19.73 -19.26 27.46
C GLY A 714 -18.52 -20.17 27.54
N VAL A 715 -17.87 -20.35 26.39
CA VAL A 715 -16.62 -21.13 26.30
C VAL A 715 -15.47 -20.46 27.05
N THR A 716 -15.53 -19.14 27.22
CA THR A 716 -14.55 -18.35 27.99
C THR A 716 -14.99 -18.09 29.43
N GLY A 717 -16.07 -18.74 29.91
CA GLY A 717 -16.64 -18.56 31.23
C GLY A 717 -17.65 -17.44 31.34
N ASN A 718 -17.79 -16.88 32.54
CA ASN A 718 -18.75 -15.81 32.78
C ASN A 718 -18.38 -14.54 32.02
N THR A 719 -19.32 -13.98 31.29
CA THR A 719 -19.16 -12.75 30.50
C THR A 719 -19.65 -11.49 31.22
N THR A 720 -19.72 -11.54 32.54
CA THR A 720 -20.20 -10.40 33.37
C THR A 720 -19.41 -9.13 33.07
N LEU A 721 -20.15 -8.07 32.79
CA LEU A 721 -19.61 -6.74 32.52
C LEU A 721 -19.61 -5.86 33.75
N ASN A 722 -18.63 -4.98 33.87
CA ASN A 722 -18.59 -3.92 34.85
C ASN A 722 -19.43 -2.71 34.36
N ARG A 723 -19.52 -1.66 35.17
CA ARG A 723 -20.29 -0.44 34.84
C ARG A 723 -19.75 0.33 33.63
N MET A 724 -18.49 0.07 33.20
CA MET A 724 -17.87 0.68 32.03
C MET A 724 -18.09 -0.16 30.75
N GLY A 725 -18.86 -1.23 30.80
CA GLY A 725 -19.05 -2.13 29.68
C GLY A 725 -17.90 -3.10 29.43
N ASP A 726 -16.87 -3.12 30.28
CA ASP A 726 -15.74 -4.06 30.17
C ASP A 726 -16.01 -5.35 30.94
N ARG A 727 -15.37 -6.44 30.53
CA ARG A 727 -15.39 -7.69 31.30
C ARG A 727 -14.85 -7.46 32.70
N ALA A 728 -15.63 -7.80 33.72
CA ALA A 728 -15.35 -7.43 35.10
C ALA A 728 -14.12 -8.14 35.69
N TYR A 729 -13.85 -9.37 35.25
CA TYR A 729 -12.79 -10.21 35.80
C TYR A 729 -12.03 -10.88 34.69
N GLY A 730 -10.68 -11.00 34.89
CA GLY A 730 -9.80 -11.73 34.01
C GLY A 730 -8.56 -12.26 34.72
N GLU A 731 -8.18 -13.47 34.38
CA GLU A 731 -6.89 -14.05 34.76
C GLU A 731 -5.95 -13.96 33.56
N TYR A 732 -4.65 -13.92 33.81
CA TYR A 732 -3.64 -13.88 32.76
C TYR A 732 -2.82 -15.16 32.75
N ASP A 733 -2.70 -15.75 31.56
CA ASP A 733 -1.73 -16.80 31.26
C ASP A 733 -0.42 -16.17 30.83
N TYR A 734 0.69 -16.81 31.13
CA TYR A 734 2.01 -16.34 30.74
C TYR A 734 2.65 -17.35 29.79
N TRP A 735 3.18 -16.85 28.69
CA TRP A 735 3.72 -17.68 27.60
C TRP A 735 5.13 -17.26 27.25
N ASN A 736 6.01 -18.26 27.08
CA ASN A 736 7.38 -18.09 26.64
C ASN A 736 7.64 -18.91 25.38
N VAL A 737 8.59 -18.47 24.57
CA VAL A 737 9.09 -19.23 23.44
C VAL A 737 10.16 -20.21 23.94
N THR A 738 10.07 -21.48 23.56
CA THR A 738 11.05 -22.49 23.86
C THR A 738 11.55 -23.18 22.61
N ALA A 739 12.82 -23.61 22.63
CA ALA A 739 13.43 -24.39 21.56
C ALA A 739 13.45 -25.87 21.93
N LYS A 740 13.09 -26.75 21.00
CA LYS A 740 13.26 -28.19 21.09
C LYS A 740 14.30 -28.61 20.08
N ASN A 741 15.45 -29.09 20.58
CA ASN A 741 16.53 -29.58 19.74
C ASN A 741 16.25 -31.06 19.36
N GLY A 742 16.24 -31.39 18.06
CA GLY A 742 16.27 -32.74 17.55
C GLY A 742 17.72 -33.17 17.29
N GLU A 743 18.06 -34.45 17.48
CA GLU A 743 19.39 -34.94 17.10
C GLU A 743 19.62 -34.73 15.60
N GLY A 744 20.57 -33.84 15.24
CA GLY A 744 20.95 -33.57 13.86
C GLY A 744 19.97 -32.74 13.03
N GLN A 745 18.94 -32.17 13.65
CA GLN A 745 17.96 -31.27 12.99
C GLN A 745 18.04 -29.84 13.54
N ALA A 746 17.65 -28.87 12.73
CA ALA A 746 17.48 -27.50 13.20
C ALA A 746 16.45 -27.41 14.35
N PRO A 747 16.66 -26.53 15.34
CA PRO A 747 15.73 -26.41 16.46
C PRO A 747 14.34 -26.01 15.96
N THR A 748 13.32 -26.64 16.56
CA THR A 748 11.91 -26.20 16.38
C THR A 748 11.50 -25.37 17.57
N PHE A 749 10.72 -24.31 17.29
CA PHE A 749 10.30 -23.37 18.32
C PHE A 749 8.79 -23.52 18.59
N SER A 750 8.41 -23.33 19.82
CA SER A 750 7.00 -23.39 20.22
C SER A 750 6.73 -22.44 21.39
N TRP A 751 5.50 -21.94 21.47
CA TRP A 751 4.99 -21.24 22.63
C TRP A 751 4.65 -22.26 23.72
N ASN A 752 5.16 -22.02 24.91
CA ASN A 752 4.85 -22.84 26.08
C ASN A 752 4.35 -21.95 27.22
N ARG A 753 3.24 -22.40 27.81
CA ARG A 753 2.67 -21.75 28.98
C ARG A 753 3.57 -21.96 30.17
N THR A 754 3.89 -20.89 30.87
CA THR A 754 4.62 -20.93 32.15
C THR A 754 3.62 -20.95 33.30
N LYS A 755 4.02 -21.60 34.39
CA LYS A 755 3.18 -21.65 35.61
C LYS A 755 3.13 -20.31 36.31
#